data_d9b4ecb8dc46c94009a3c9e9ded5d3d8
#
_entry.id   d9b4ecb8dc46c94009a3c9e9ded5d3d8
#
_cell.length_a   1.000
_cell.length_b   1.000
_cell.length_c   1.000
_cell.angle_alpha   90.00
_cell.angle_beta   90.00
_cell.angle_gamma   90.00
#
_symmetry.space_group_name_H-M   'P 1'
#
loop_
_entity.id
_entity.type
_entity.pdbx_description
1 polymer ?
#
loop_
_entity_poly.entity_id
_entity_poly.type
_entity_poly.pdbx_seq_one_letter_code
_entity_poly.pdbx_strand_id
1 'polypeptide(L)'
;MKGLKEFRRKVGDFDLFSVPDYLNSLSINPDKLPYSIRVLVENLLHSVDGFLVREEDVKNVANWKPKPEEVEIPFMPVRVVLQDFTGVPVIVDLAAMRDAMVELGGDPDRINPIVQSDLVIDHSVQVDYFGTSYAYEWNTKLELERNRERYQLLKWAQKAFNNFRVVPTGTGIIHQVNLEYLAKVAYVKDGVVVFDTLVGTDSHTTMINGLGVLGWGVGGIEAEAVMLGQPYYMLLPEVVGVKLVGELREGATATDLVLTITEVLRKKGVVGKFVEYFGPALENLSVPDRATIANMAPEYGSTCGYFPIDQRTLEYLRGTGRDEELVKLVEIFAKEQGVFWTPNSPEPEYSEVIEINLSDIEPSVAGPRRPQDRIPLKELKKAFYVSLEKDFGKKFENGSEIRHGSVVIAAITSCTNTSNPSVMIGAGLLAKKAVERGLDVKPYVKTSLAPGSRVVTDYLKMSGLLPYLEALRFHVVGYGCTTCIGNSGPLPPNVEKEIKEGDLVVSAVLSGNRNFEARVHPLVKSNFLASPILVVAFAIAGKVDIDFENEPLGYDPNGQPVYLRDIWPSQREIREYIERFLKPELFREKYARVFEGDEFWRNLEVKEGKTFEWDPNSTYIRKPPYFDNFTLDVVPPDDIKGAYVLVMAGDSVTTDHISPAGSIHPESPAGKYLIERGVKPSDFNSYGSRRGNHEVMMRGTFANVRFRNYLFEEEVRGWWTIYIPTGEKMSIYDAAMRYKENGIPLIILAGKEYGSGSSRDWAAKGTALLGVKAVIAESFERIHRSNLVGMGVLPLQFKDGQNVKSLKLTGFERYDVLGIRDIHPRKTLKVIAHKDNGERVEFEVIARLDTPVEVEYFKHGGILPYVLRKIYNGEI
;
A
#
# COMPACT_ATOMS: atom_id res chain seq x y z
N MET A 1 9.05 20.48 -23.05
CA MET A 1 9.65 19.86 -21.88
C MET A 1 10.81 20.72 -21.41
N LYS A 2 10.94 20.93 -20.11
CA LYS A 2 12.10 21.53 -19.44
C LYS A 2 13.29 20.55 -19.55
N GLY A 3 14.27 20.57 -18.77
CA GLY A 3 15.44 19.68 -18.80
C GLY A 3 16.73 20.35 -19.24
N LEU A 4 17.86 19.71 -18.97
CA LEU A 4 19.18 20.21 -19.36
C LEU A 4 19.41 19.98 -20.86
N LYS A 5 19.13 21.01 -21.68
CA LYS A 5 19.08 20.95 -23.16
C LYS A 5 20.37 20.50 -23.81
N GLU A 6 21.51 20.72 -23.17
CA GLU A 6 22.82 20.32 -23.66
C GLU A 6 23.02 18.79 -23.69
N PHE A 7 22.23 18.05 -22.93
CA PHE A 7 22.25 16.58 -22.92
C PHE A 7 21.06 15.97 -23.67
N ARG A 8 20.25 16.81 -24.32
CA ARG A 8 19.20 16.34 -25.21
C ARG A 8 19.79 15.92 -26.54
N ARG A 9 19.52 14.70 -26.95
CA ARG A 9 19.96 14.18 -28.24
C ARG A 9 18.87 13.41 -28.95
N LYS A 10 18.99 13.36 -30.28
CA LYS A 10 18.06 12.63 -31.13
C LYS A 10 18.59 11.22 -31.40
N VAL A 11 17.70 10.23 -31.24
CA VAL A 11 17.95 8.82 -31.53
C VAL A 11 16.80 8.30 -32.38
N GLY A 12 17.07 8.01 -33.68
CA GLY A 12 15.98 7.67 -34.61
C GLY A 12 14.97 8.81 -34.73
N ASP A 13 13.71 8.52 -34.47
CA ASP A 13 12.61 9.47 -34.61
C ASP A 13 12.23 10.20 -33.30
N PHE A 14 12.94 9.97 -32.22
CA PHE A 14 12.64 10.56 -30.91
C PHE A 14 13.87 11.23 -30.31
N ASP A 15 13.59 12.13 -29.36
CA ASP A 15 14.59 12.77 -28.54
C ASP A 15 14.65 12.10 -27.15
N LEU A 16 15.79 12.16 -26.52
CA LEU A 16 16.04 11.74 -25.14
C LEU A 16 17.03 12.69 -24.45
N PHE A 17 17.06 12.64 -23.12
CA PHE A 17 18.10 13.26 -22.31
C PHE A 17 19.09 12.17 -21.89
N SER A 18 20.33 12.25 -22.38
CA SER A 18 21.33 11.18 -22.25
C SER A 18 21.95 11.13 -20.86
N VAL A 19 21.67 10.09 -20.10
CA VAL A 19 22.32 9.81 -18.81
C VAL A 19 23.82 9.54 -18.97
N PRO A 20 24.28 8.70 -19.93
CA PRO A 20 25.70 8.48 -20.11
C PRO A 20 26.47 9.75 -20.43
N ASP A 21 25.95 10.62 -21.32
CA ASP A 21 26.61 11.87 -21.66
C ASP A 21 26.72 12.81 -20.45
N TYR A 22 25.66 12.89 -19.64
CA TYR A 22 25.66 13.69 -18.43
C TYR A 22 26.69 13.17 -17.41
N LEU A 23 26.68 11.88 -17.10
CA LEU A 23 27.64 11.27 -16.17
C LEU A 23 29.07 11.40 -16.64
N ASN A 24 29.32 11.20 -17.93
CA ASN A 24 30.65 11.39 -18.53
C ASN A 24 31.13 12.84 -18.41
N SER A 25 30.27 13.84 -18.56
CA SER A 25 30.60 15.25 -18.36
C SER A 25 31.09 15.56 -16.95
N LEU A 26 30.65 14.78 -15.97
CA LEU A 26 31.08 14.84 -14.57
C LEU A 26 32.23 13.90 -14.24
N SER A 27 32.80 13.20 -15.24
CA SER A 27 33.83 12.15 -15.07
C SER A 27 33.37 11.00 -14.14
N ILE A 28 32.08 10.68 -14.15
CA ILE A 28 31.49 9.57 -13.40
C ILE A 28 31.33 8.37 -14.34
N ASN A 29 31.80 7.21 -13.92
CA ASN A 29 31.60 5.96 -14.64
C ASN A 29 30.14 5.48 -14.41
N PRO A 30 29.29 5.45 -15.47
CA PRO A 30 27.91 5.00 -15.34
C PRO A 30 27.74 3.58 -14.76
N ASP A 31 28.69 2.68 -15.05
CA ASP A 31 28.61 1.26 -14.64
C ASP A 31 28.75 1.06 -13.13
N LYS A 32 29.25 2.06 -12.42
CA LYS A 32 29.35 2.02 -10.97
C LYS A 32 28.04 2.36 -10.24
N LEU A 33 27.16 3.09 -10.90
CA LEU A 33 25.87 3.47 -10.30
C LEU A 33 24.86 2.33 -10.36
N PRO A 34 24.11 2.07 -9.29
CA PRO A 34 22.95 1.19 -9.35
C PRO A 34 21.99 1.60 -10.47
N TYR A 35 21.30 0.62 -11.07
CA TYR A 35 20.34 0.89 -12.15
C TYR A 35 19.21 1.83 -11.72
N SER A 36 18.69 1.65 -10.49
CA SER A 36 17.69 2.54 -9.91
C SER A 36 18.16 3.99 -9.78
N ILE A 37 19.44 4.19 -9.46
CA ILE A 37 20.04 5.54 -9.39
C ILE A 37 20.17 6.16 -10.79
N ARG A 38 20.56 5.38 -11.81
CA ARG A 38 20.59 5.87 -13.21
C ARG A 38 19.20 6.31 -13.68
N VAL A 39 18.14 5.58 -13.30
CA VAL A 39 16.75 5.98 -13.59
C VAL A 39 16.40 7.29 -12.89
N LEU A 40 16.82 7.48 -11.62
CA LEU A 40 16.63 8.76 -10.93
C LEU A 40 17.38 9.92 -11.60
N VAL A 41 18.61 9.69 -12.08
CA VAL A 41 19.36 10.70 -12.85
C VAL A 41 18.57 11.11 -14.09
N GLU A 42 18.05 10.15 -14.85
CA GLU A 42 17.24 10.42 -16.04
C GLU A 42 15.98 11.23 -15.69
N ASN A 43 15.28 10.82 -14.62
CA ASN A 43 14.07 11.49 -14.16
C ASN A 43 14.30 12.98 -13.86
N LEU A 44 15.38 13.28 -13.14
CA LEU A 44 15.71 14.66 -12.80
C LEU A 44 16.27 15.42 -14.01
N LEU A 45 17.10 14.78 -14.85
CA LEU A 45 17.75 15.40 -16.00
C LEU A 45 16.73 16.00 -16.99
N HIS A 46 15.64 15.29 -17.27
CA HIS A 46 14.57 15.78 -18.14
C HIS A 46 13.59 16.73 -17.43
N SER A 47 13.61 16.81 -16.10
CA SER A 47 12.66 17.57 -15.28
C SER A 47 13.18 18.93 -14.84
N VAL A 48 14.47 19.24 -15.01
CA VAL A 48 15.08 20.51 -14.58
C VAL A 48 14.28 21.70 -15.09
N ASP A 49 13.82 22.54 -14.16
CA ASP A 49 13.11 23.79 -14.45
C ASP A 49 13.72 25.01 -13.72
N GLY A 50 14.75 24.77 -12.94
CA GLY A 50 15.45 25.80 -12.17
C GLY A 50 14.76 26.19 -10.85
N PHE A 51 13.59 25.61 -10.56
CA PHE A 51 12.82 25.92 -9.35
C PHE A 51 12.44 24.67 -8.55
N LEU A 52 11.57 23.79 -9.08
CA LEU A 52 11.20 22.54 -8.43
C LEU A 52 12.31 21.48 -8.54
N VAL A 53 12.97 21.44 -9.67
CA VAL A 53 14.12 20.58 -9.93
C VAL A 53 15.27 21.46 -10.43
N ARG A 54 16.35 21.51 -9.68
CA ARG A 54 17.54 22.31 -10.00
C ARG A 54 18.63 21.42 -10.58
N GLU A 55 19.55 21.99 -11.31
CA GLU A 55 20.72 21.29 -11.84
C GLU A 55 21.54 20.62 -10.71
N GLU A 56 21.62 21.28 -9.55
CA GLU A 56 22.28 20.73 -8.35
C GLU A 56 21.65 19.41 -7.86
N ASP A 57 20.32 19.29 -7.97
CA ASP A 57 19.60 18.08 -7.58
C ASP A 57 20.01 16.89 -8.47
N VAL A 58 20.16 17.12 -9.78
CA VAL A 58 20.66 16.10 -10.72
C VAL A 58 22.10 15.70 -10.36
N LYS A 59 22.95 16.69 -10.08
CA LYS A 59 24.34 16.47 -9.71
C LYS A 59 24.48 15.69 -8.41
N ASN A 60 23.63 15.96 -7.43
CA ASN A 60 23.63 15.23 -6.17
C ASN A 60 23.32 13.73 -6.37
N VAL A 61 22.34 13.41 -7.21
CA VAL A 61 22.01 12.02 -7.53
C VAL A 61 23.13 11.37 -8.35
N ALA A 62 23.69 12.07 -9.34
CA ALA A 62 24.79 11.56 -10.16
C ALA A 62 26.05 11.23 -9.34
N ASN A 63 26.32 11.98 -8.30
CA ASN A 63 27.44 11.76 -7.36
C ASN A 63 27.14 10.73 -6.25
N TRP A 64 26.11 9.92 -6.43
CA TRP A 64 25.76 8.86 -5.47
C TRP A 64 26.98 7.97 -5.15
N LYS A 65 27.11 7.62 -3.88
CA LYS A 65 28.12 6.71 -3.33
C LYS A 65 27.45 5.66 -2.45
N PRO A 66 28.11 4.52 -2.15
CA PRO A 66 27.59 3.49 -1.25
C PRO A 66 27.10 4.00 0.12
N LYS A 67 27.72 5.07 0.62
CA LYS A 67 27.20 5.87 1.74
C LYS A 67 26.89 7.26 1.20
N PRO A 68 25.64 7.49 0.76
CA PRO A 68 25.26 8.77 0.20
C PRO A 68 25.22 9.85 1.29
N GLU A 69 25.43 11.08 0.87
CA GLU A 69 25.18 12.23 1.74
C GLU A 69 23.68 12.33 2.06
N GLU A 70 23.35 12.82 3.24
CA GLU A 70 21.96 13.09 3.63
C GLU A 70 21.43 14.34 2.90
N VAL A 71 21.15 14.17 1.61
CA VAL A 71 20.64 15.22 0.74
C VAL A 71 19.23 14.83 0.29
N GLU A 72 18.31 15.79 0.36
CA GLU A 72 16.97 15.62 -0.18
C GLU A 72 16.97 15.89 -1.68
N ILE A 73 16.26 15.03 -2.40
CA ILE A 73 16.11 15.10 -3.85
C ILE A 73 14.63 15.15 -4.23
N PRO A 74 14.25 15.92 -5.28
CA PRO A 74 12.93 15.88 -5.84
C PRO A 74 12.81 14.69 -6.82
N PHE A 75 11.72 13.94 -6.74
CA PHE A 75 11.37 12.90 -7.70
C PHE A 75 10.11 13.33 -8.45
N MET A 76 10.16 13.29 -9.79
CA MET A 76 9.07 13.72 -10.67
C MET A 76 8.47 12.52 -11.41
N PRO A 77 7.63 11.69 -10.76
CA PRO A 77 7.04 10.56 -11.43
C PRO A 77 6.20 10.98 -12.63
N VAL A 78 6.20 10.18 -13.67
CA VAL A 78 5.42 10.46 -14.89
C VAL A 78 3.98 9.96 -14.83
N ARG A 79 3.67 9.10 -13.87
CA ARG A 79 2.32 8.58 -13.62
C ARG A 79 2.00 8.50 -12.14
N VAL A 80 0.69 8.49 -11.85
CA VAL A 80 0.15 8.15 -10.53
C VAL A 80 -0.87 7.04 -10.69
N VAL A 81 -0.81 6.04 -9.82
CA VAL A 81 -1.83 5.00 -9.75
C VAL A 81 -2.53 5.03 -8.39
N LEU A 82 -3.85 4.85 -8.40
CA LEU A 82 -4.68 4.94 -7.21
C LEU A 82 -5.57 3.71 -7.11
N GLN A 83 -5.70 3.16 -5.92
CA GLN A 83 -6.78 2.22 -5.63
C GLN A 83 -7.96 2.97 -5.02
N ASP A 84 -9.14 2.38 -4.96
CA ASP A 84 -10.37 3.14 -4.65
C ASP A 84 -10.50 3.56 -3.18
N PHE A 85 -9.93 2.84 -2.21
CA PHE A 85 -10.02 3.26 -0.81
C PHE A 85 -9.17 4.50 -0.49
N THR A 86 -8.06 4.67 -1.19
CA THR A 86 -7.16 5.80 -1.03
C THR A 86 -7.33 6.84 -2.14
N GLY A 87 -7.86 6.44 -3.29
CA GLY A 87 -8.10 7.32 -4.44
C GLY A 87 -9.39 8.14 -4.33
N VAL A 88 -10.45 7.58 -3.75
CA VAL A 88 -11.70 8.34 -3.53
C VAL A 88 -11.46 9.61 -2.71
N PRO A 89 -10.77 9.57 -1.56
CA PRO A 89 -10.46 10.81 -0.83
C PRO A 89 -9.60 11.80 -1.63
N VAL A 90 -8.69 11.34 -2.46
CA VAL A 90 -7.93 12.21 -3.40
C VAL A 90 -8.87 12.96 -4.33
N ILE A 91 -9.82 12.26 -4.93
CA ILE A 91 -10.80 12.88 -5.82
C ILE A 91 -11.75 13.82 -5.07
N VAL A 92 -12.15 13.49 -3.86
CA VAL A 92 -12.92 14.38 -2.98
C VAL A 92 -12.16 15.69 -2.74
N ASP A 93 -10.87 15.62 -2.45
CA ASP A 93 -10.05 16.80 -2.21
C ASP A 93 -9.89 17.66 -3.47
N LEU A 94 -9.66 17.04 -4.63
CA LEU A 94 -9.61 17.76 -5.92
C LEU A 94 -10.96 18.40 -6.29
N ALA A 95 -12.06 17.73 -6.00
CA ALA A 95 -13.40 18.29 -6.20
C ALA A 95 -13.64 19.50 -5.30
N ALA A 96 -13.25 19.42 -4.02
CA ALA A 96 -13.32 20.55 -3.08
C ALA A 96 -12.41 21.72 -3.52
N MET A 97 -11.26 21.41 -4.08
CA MET A 97 -10.35 22.42 -4.64
C MET A 97 -10.97 23.15 -5.84
N ARG A 98 -11.71 22.43 -6.71
CA ARG A 98 -12.48 23.07 -7.80
C ARG A 98 -13.55 24.01 -7.28
N ASP A 99 -14.27 23.62 -6.23
CA ASP A 99 -15.23 24.52 -5.58
C ASP A 99 -14.57 25.77 -5.04
N ALA A 100 -13.45 25.62 -4.35
CA ALA A 100 -12.69 26.75 -3.83
C ALA A 100 -12.18 27.69 -4.96
N MET A 101 -11.75 27.12 -6.09
CA MET A 101 -11.37 27.90 -7.26
C MET A 101 -12.54 28.74 -7.79
N VAL A 102 -13.74 28.19 -7.85
CA VAL A 102 -14.96 28.92 -8.25
C VAL A 102 -15.30 30.00 -7.24
N GLU A 103 -15.24 29.73 -5.95
CA GLU A 103 -15.47 30.70 -4.88
C GLU A 103 -14.52 31.89 -4.95
N LEU A 104 -13.28 31.67 -5.42
CA LEU A 104 -12.29 32.73 -5.68
C LEU A 104 -12.52 33.47 -7.01
N GLY A 105 -13.51 33.07 -7.82
CA GLY A 105 -13.76 33.64 -9.15
C GLY A 105 -12.87 33.11 -10.26
N GLY A 106 -12.15 32.00 -10.02
CA GLY A 106 -11.28 31.32 -10.98
C GLY A 106 -12.00 30.24 -11.80
N ASP A 107 -11.31 29.71 -12.80
CA ASP A 107 -11.81 28.62 -13.63
C ASP A 107 -11.47 27.24 -13.00
N PRO A 108 -12.48 26.43 -12.62
CA PRO A 108 -12.26 25.12 -12.03
C PRO A 108 -11.52 24.14 -12.96
N ASP A 109 -11.57 24.33 -14.29
CA ASP A 109 -10.84 23.50 -15.25
C ASP A 109 -9.31 23.64 -15.16
N ARG A 110 -8.82 24.60 -14.40
CA ARG A 110 -7.38 24.71 -14.07
C ARG A 110 -6.93 23.68 -13.04
N ILE A 111 -7.85 23.07 -12.31
CA ILE A 111 -7.56 21.97 -11.39
C ILE A 111 -7.73 20.65 -12.14
N ASN A 112 -6.61 20.11 -12.60
CA ASN A 112 -6.52 18.82 -13.31
C ASN A 112 -5.19 18.14 -12.97
N PRO A 113 -5.15 16.80 -12.98
CA PRO A 113 -3.89 16.09 -12.99
C PRO A 113 -3.05 16.48 -14.20
N ILE A 114 -1.79 16.85 -13.97
CA ILE A 114 -0.83 17.14 -15.03
C ILE A 114 -0.01 15.92 -15.47
N VAL A 115 -0.08 14.84 -14.71
CA VAL A 115 0.47 13.53 -15.04
C VAL A 115 -0.66 12.52 -15.22
N GLN A 116 -0.43 11.49 -16.03
CA GLN A 116 -1.42 10.44 -16.22
C GLN A 116 -1.72 9.78 -14.88
N SER A 117 -2.98 9.80 -14.48
CA SER A 117 -3.47 9.26 -13.21
C SER A 117 -4.54 8.23 -13.48
N ASP A 118 -4.31 7.00 -13.06
CA ASP A 118 -5.22 5.88 -13.26
C ASP A 118 -5.70 5.34 -11.91
N LEU A 119 -7.02 5.29 -11.72
CA LEU A 119 -7.64 4.72 -10.54
C LEU A 119 -8.26 3.37 -10.89
N VAL A 120 -7.92 2.34 -10.12
CA VAL A 120 -8.50 1.01 -10.27
C VAL A 120 -9.40 0.71 -9.09
N ILE A 121 -10.65 0.35 -9.36
CA ILE A 121 -11.61 -0.07 -8.32
C ILE A 121 -11.37 -1.55 -8.02
N ASP A 122 -10.75 -1.84 -6.89
CA ASP A 122 -10.27 -3.18 -6.55
C ASP A 122 -10.30 -3.55 -5.05
N HIS A 123 -10.65 -2.62 -4.16
CA HIS A 123 -10.63 -2.83 -2.72
C HIS A 123 -12.02 -2.89 -2.06
N SER A 124 -13.11 -2.78 -2.84
CA SER A 124 -14.47 -2.67 -2.29
C SER A 124 -15.25 -3.98 -2.28
N VAL A 125 -14.79 -5.01 -2.98
CA VAL A 125 -15.43 -6.33 -2.97
C VAL A 125 -15.17 -7.06 -1.65
N GLN A 126 -16.24 -7.61 -1.07
CA GLN A 126 -16.19 -8.44 0.13
C GLN A 126 -16.67 -9.86 -0.20
N VAL A 127 -16.04 -10.87 0.42
CA VAL A 127 -16.40 -12.27 0.21
C VAL A 127 -17.58 -12.66 1.12
N ASP A 128 -18.77 -12.19 0.78
CA ASP A 128 -20.00 -12.59 1.48
C ASP A 128 -20.44 -13.99 1.06
N TYR A 129 -20.35 -14.28 -0.23
CA TYR A 129 -20.68 -15.58 -0.83
C TYR A 129 -19.42 -16.27 -1.35
N PHE A 130 -19.35 -17.58 -1.19
CA PHE A 130 -18.23 -18.42 -1.57
C PHE A 130 -18.65 -19.86 -1.86
N GLY A 131 -17.77 -20.66 -2.48
CA GLY A 131 -17.96 -22.08 -2.70
C GLY A 131 -19.13 -22.44 -3.63
N THR A 132 -19.58 -21.49 -4.43
CA THR A 132 -20.68 -21.67 -5.41
C THR A 132 -20.42 -20.85 -6.66
N SER A 133 -20.96 -21.30 -7.78
CA SER A 133 -20.86 -20.61 -9.07
C SER A 133 -21.52 -19.22 -9.10
N TYR A 134 -22.41 -18.95 -8.17
CA TYR A 134 -23.06 -17.64 -8.03
C TYR A 134 -22.30 -16.63 -7.17
N ALA A 135 -21.23 -17.04 -6.51
CA ALA A 135 -20.51 -16.21 -5.54
C ALA A 135 -20.05 -14.86 -6.14
N TYR A 136 -19.45 -14.88 -7.32
CA TYR A 136 -19.00 -13.66 -8.00
C TYR A 136 -20.15 -12.68 -8.27
N GLU A 137 -21.25 -13.16 -8.86
CA GLU A 137 -22.39 -12.32 -9.18
C GLU A 137 -23.02 -11.68 -7.94
N TRP A 138 -23.19 -12.45 -6.87
CA TRP A 138 -23.81 -11.96 -5.64
C TRP A 138 -22.91 -11.00 -4.87
N ASN A 139 -21.62 -11.29 -4.79
CA ASN A 139 -20.64 -10.39 -4.17
C ASN A 139 -20.55 -9.07 -4.94
N THR A 140 -20.53 -9.11 -6.28
CA THR A 140 -20.50 -7.92 -7.12
C THR A 140 -21.77 -7.08 -6.92
N LYS A 141 -22.94 -7.70 -6.85
CA LYS A 141 -24.19 -6.99 -6.58
C LYS A 141 -24.14 -6.24 -5.25
N LEU A 142 -23.70 -6.89 -4.18
CA LEU A 142 -23.56 -6.26 -2.87
C LEU A 142 -22.51 -5.14 -2.88
N GLU A 143 -21.39 -5.34 -3.56
CA GLU A 143 -20.37 -4.31 -3.73
C GLU A 143 -20.95 -3.04 -4.37
N LEU A 144 -21.68 -3.20 -5.48
CA LEU A 144 -22.29 -2.10 -6.22
C LEU A 144 -23.36 -1.36 -5.40
N GLU A 145 -24.19 -2.09 -4.67
CA GLU A 145 -25.20 -1.51 -3.78
C GLU A 145 -24.54 -0.70 -2.65
N ARG A 146 -23.51 -1.25 -2.00
CA ARG A 146 -22.81 -0.62 -0.87
C ARG A 146 -22.02 0.62 -1.26
N ASN A 147 -21.47 0.65 -2.47
CA ASN A 147 -20.48 1.65 -2.89
C ASN A 147 -20.97 2.58 -4.03
N ARG A 148 -22.27 2.59 -4.32
CA ARG A 148 -22.84 3.35 -5.43
C ARG A 148 -22.42 4.81 -5.46
N GLU A 149 -22.49 5.49 -4.30
CA GLU A 149 -22.14 6.91 -4.20
C GLU A 149 -20.65 7.16 -4.49
N ARG A 150 -19.76 6.28 -4.02
CA ARG A 150 -18.34 6.35 -4.32
C ARG A 150 -18.06 6.18 -5.81
N TYR A 151 -18.75 5.26 -6.44
CA TYR A 151 -18.59 4.99 -7.88
C TYR A 151 -19.19 6.11 -8.73
N GLN A 152 -20.23 6.76 -8.28
CA GLN A 152 -20.76 7.97 -8.92
C GLN A 152 -19.74 9.11 -8.91
N LEU A 153 -19.07 9.35 -7.79
CA LEU A 153 -17.99 10.34 -7.72
C LEU A 153 -16.87 10.02 -8.71
N LEU A 154 -16.42 8.77 -8.76
CA LEU A 154 -15.33 8.36 -9.66
C LEU A 154 -15.73 8.48 -11.14
N LYS A 155 -16.97 8.13 -11.47
CA LYS A 155 -17.46 8.27 -12.84
C LYS A 155 -17.60 9.75 -13.25
N TRP A 156 -18.04 10.62 -12.33
CA TRP A 156 -18.01 12.05 -12.55
C TRP A 156 -16.59 12.54 -12.80
N ALA A 157 -15.63 12.14 -11.94
CA ALA A 157 -14.24 12.55 -12.04
C ALA A 157 -13.59 12.13 -13.37
N GLN A 158 -13.90 10.94 -13.86
CA GLN A 158 -13.41 10.45 -15.16
C GLN A 158 -13.85 11.36 -16.32
N LYS A 159 -15.02 11.98 -16.21
CA LYS A 159 -15.52 12.94 -17.21
C LYS A 159 -15.02 14.37 -16.98
N ALA A 160 -14.87 14.77 -15.72
CA ALA A 160 -14.56 16.14 -15.32
C ALA A 160 -13.06 16.47 -15.40
N PHE A 161 -12.20 15.52 -15.08
CA PHE A 161 -10.74 15.72 -15.06
C PHE A 161 -10.06 15.21 -16.32
N ASN A 162 -9.14 16.01 -16.85
CA ASN A 162 -8.18 15.56 -17.87
C ASN A 162 -7.10 14.69 -17.20
N ASN A 163 -6.48 13.79 -17.97
CA ASN A 163 -5.43 12.88 -17.51
C ASN A 163 -5.83 11.98 -16.33
N PHE A 164 -7.13 11.76 -16.16
CA PHE A 164 -7.67 10.88 -15.13
C PHE A 164 -8.55 9.80 -15.77
N ARG A 165 -8.26 8.54 -15.46
CA ARG A 165 -9.04 7.40 -15.95
C ARG A 165 -9.40 6.48 -14.79
N VAL A 166 -10.55 5.82 -14.92
CA VAL A 166 -11.03 4.83 -13.95
C VAL A 166 -11.12 3.48 -14.62
N VAL A 167 -10.47 2.48 -14.02
CA VAL A 167 -10.69 1.06 -14.33
C VAL A 167 -11.79 0.57 -13.40
N PRO A 168 -12.98 0.26 -13.93
CA PRO A 168 -14.12 -0.13 -13.12
C PRO A 168 -13.92 -1.45 -12.37
N THR A 169 -14.79 -1.68 -11.37
CA THR A 169 -14.78 -2.92 -10.60
C THR A 169 -14.93 -4.18 -11.48
N GLY A 170 -14.45 -5.31 -10.99
CA GLY A 170 -14.50 -6.58 -11.69
C GLY A 170 -13.45 -6.74 -12.78
N THR A 171 -12.49 -5.84 -12.91
CA THR A 171 -11.38 -5.93 -13.88
C THR A 171 -10.17 -6.66 -13.28
N GLY A 172 -9.72 -6.24 -12.11
CA GLY A 172 -8.59 -6.82 -11.42
C GLY A 172 -8.03 -5.91 -10.33
N ILE A 173 -6.95 -6.37 -9.69
CA ILE A 173 -6.21 -5.56 -8.73
C ILE A 173 -5.28 -4.58 -9.47
N ILE A 174 -5.16 -3.37 -8.92
CA ILE A 174 -4.34 -2.29 -9.49
C ILE A 174 -2.92 -2.75 -9.87
N HIS A 175 -2.26 -3.54 -9.03
CA HIS A 175 -0.86 -3.93 -9.26
C HIS A 175 -0.71 -4.88 -10.45
N GLN A 176 -1.64 -5.81 -10.61
CA GLN A 176 -1.65 -6.73 -11.76
C GLN A 176 -2.10 -6.01 -13.04
N VAL A 177 -3.12 -5.17 -12.96
CA VAL A 177 -3.56 -4.34 -14.10
C VAL A 177 -2.45 -3.39 -14.55
N ASN A 178 -1.71 -2.80 -13.62
CA ASN A 178 -0.55 -1.97 -13.92
C ASN A 178 0.54 -2.77 -14.61
N LEU A 179 0.89 -3.94 -14.08
CA LEU A 179 1.91 -4.83 -14.62
C LEU A 179 1.55 -5.33 -16.02
N GLU A 180 0.31 -5.79 -16.22
CA GLU A 180 -0.14 -6.42 -17.47
C GLU A 180 -0.51 -5.43 -18.57
N TYR A 181 -0.88 -4.18 -18.21
CA TYR A 181 -1.45 -3.25 -19.17
C TYR A 181 -1.03 -1.78 -19.03
N LEU A 182 -1.15 -1.15 -17.84
CA LEU A 182 -0.97 0.30 -17.71
C LEU A 182 0.48 0.73 -17.90
N ALA A 183 1.44 -0.04 -17.38
CA ALA A 183 2.87 0.28 -17.47
C ALA A 183 3.41 0.08 -18.88
N LYS A 184 4.28 1.01 -19.30
CA LYS A 184 4.88 1.01 -20.65
C LYS A 184 6.41 0.87 -20.64
N VAL A 185 7.05 0.99 -19.47
CA VAL A 185 8.51 1.01 -19.26
C VAL A 185 9.19 2.25 -19.85
N ALA A 186 8.83 2.66 -21.05
CA ALA A 186 9.24 3.92 -21.66
C ALA A 186 8.01 4.70 -22.15
N TYR A 187 8.05 6.00 -21.94
CA TYR A 187 6.97 6.93 -22.28
C TYR A 187 7.46 8.00 -23.25
N VAL A 188 6.63 8.36 -24.23
CA VAL A 188 6.84 9.56 -25.04
C VAL A 188 6.08 10.72 -24.42
N LYS A 189 6.78 11.73 -23.94
CA LYS A 189 6.20 12.94 -23.35
C LYS A 189 6.75 14.17 -24.09
N ASP A 190 5.88 14.96 -24.71
CA ASP A 190 6.25 16.15 -25.49
C ASP A 190 7.35 15.90 -26.53
N GLY A 191 7.31 14.76 -27.22
CA GLY A 191 8.29 14.35 -28.23
C GLY A 191 9.62 13.83 -27.66
N VAL A 192 9.73 13.65 -26.35
CA VAL A 192 10.90 13.12 -25.68
C VAL A 192 10.55 11.78 -25.02
N VAL A 193 11.42 10.81 -25.16
CA VAL A 193 11.27 9.51 -24.48
C VAL A 193 11.87 9.60 -23.07
N VAL A 194 11.11 9.15 -22.10
CA VAL A 194 11.46 9.11 -20.67
C VAL A 194 11.13 7.74 -20.10
N PHE A 195 11.75 7.36 -18.97
CA PHE A 195 11.34 6.15 -18.25
C PHE A 195 9.96 6.32 -17.67
N ASP A 196 9.19 5.25 -17.74
CA ASP A 196 7.97 5.09 -16.94
C ASP A 196 8.37 5.00 -15.47
N THR A 197 7.94 5.96 -14.70
CA THR A 197 8.13 6.04 -13.24
C THR A 197 6.82 6.43 -12.60
N LEU A 198 6.55 5.92 -11.42
CA LEU A 198 5.26 6.20 -10.79
C LEU A 198 5.33 6.22 -9.27
N VAL A 199 4.34 6.87 -8.69
CA VAL A 199 3.94 6.66 -7.29
C VAL A 199 2.51 6.15 -7.27
N GLY A 200 2.16 5.45 -6.22
CA GLY A 200 0.81 4.92 -6.05
C GLY A 200 0.29 5.09 -4.63
N THR A 201 -1.01 5.19 -4.47
CA THR A 201 -1.64 5.30 -3.14
C THR A 201 -1.80 3.95 -2.44
N ASP A 202 -1.07 2.94 -2.88
CA ASP A 202 -1.00 1.62 -2.27
C ASP A 202 0.44 1.20 -2.03
N SER A 203 0.72 0.58 -0.88
CA SER A 203 2.08 0.17 -0.51
C SER A 203 2.68 -0.86 -1.48
N HIS A 204 1.86 -1.68 -2.14
CA HIS A 204 2.32 -2.71 -3.08
C HIS A 204 2.47 -2.21 -4.52
N THR A 205 2.43 -0.91 -4.75
CA THR A 205 2.84 -0.27 -6.01
C THR A 205 4.22 -0.76 -6.46
N THR A 206 5.08 -1.13 -5.52
CA THR A 206 6.41 -1.69 -5.75
C THR A 206 6.42 -2.95 -6.62
N MET A 207 5.28 -3.64 -6.81
CA MET A 207 5.18 -4.79 -7.70
C MET A 207 5.68 -4.46 -9.12
N ILE A 208 5.49 -3.23 -9.57
CA ILE A 208 5.89 -2.79 -10.90
C ILE A 208 7.41 -2.78 -11.10
N ASN A 209 8.18 -2.77 -10.00
CA ASN A 209 9.64 -2.82 -10.07
C ASN A 209 10.15 -4.11 -10.74
N GLY A 210 9.37 -5.19 -10.67
CA GLY A 210 9.68 -6.44 -11.37
C GLY A 210 9.70 -6.32 -12.89
N LEU A 211 9.04 -5.31 -13.45
CA LEU A 211 9.06 -4.99 -14.87
C LEU A 211 10.22 -4.08 -15.29
N GLY A 212 10.99 -3.58 -14.32
CA GLY A 212 12.02 -2.57 -14.58
C GLY A 212 11.49 -1.13 -14.50
N VAL A 213 10.33 -0.92 -13.95
CA VAL A 213 9.72 0.39 -13.72
C VAL A 213 9.94 0.81 -12.28
N LEU A 214 10.51 1.99 -12.07
CA LEU A 214 10.75 2.53 -10.73
C LEU A 214 9.46 3.16 -10.19
N GLY A 215 9.00 2.65 -9.05
CA GLY A 215 7.80 3.14 -8.40
C GLY A 215 7.61 2.56 -7.01
N TRP A 216 6.89 3.30 -6.17
CA TRP A 216 6.58 2.91 -4.78
C TRP A 216 5.30 3.55 -4.27
N GLY A 217 4.86 3.08 -3.10
CA GLY A 217 3.69 3.60 -2.41
C GLY A 217 3.95 4.92 -1.69
N VAL A 218 2.98 5.82 -1.77
CA VAL A 218 2.95 7.11 -1.08
C VAL A 218 1.60 7.33 -0.41
N GLY A 219 1.47 8.35 0.42
CA GLY A 219 0.19 8.79 0.97
C GLY A 219 -0.68 9.52 -0.04
N GLY A 220 -1.98 9.65 0.25
CA GLY A 220 -2.92 10.35 -0.62
C GLY A 220 -2.53 11.81 -0.88
N ILE A 221 -2.09 12.52 0.15
CA ILE A 221 -1.65 13.93 0.02
C ILE A 221 -0.44 14.06 -0.91
N GLU A 222 0.51 13.13 -0.81
CA GLU A 222 1.70 13.12 -1.67
C GLU A 222 1.33 12.79 -3.12
N ALA A 223 0.39 11.86 -3.32
CA ALA A 223 -0.14 11.56 -4.64
C ALA A 223 -0.87 12.77 -5.26
N GLU A 224 -1.70 13.45 -4.49
CA GLU A 224 -2.37 14.69 -4.90
C GLU A 224 -1.36 15.76 -5.33
N ALA A 225 -0.30 15.94 -4.54
CA ALA A 225 0.75 16.90 -4.87
C ALA A 225 1.43 16.57 -6.21
N VAL A 226 1.77 15.31 -6.43
CA VAL A 226 2.35 14.83 -7.71
C VAL A 226 1.37 15.01 -8.86
N MET A 227 0.10 14.67 -8.68
CA MET A 227 -0.93 14.89 -9.67
C MET A 227 -1.02 16.37 -10.09
N LEU A 228 -0.78 17.28 -9.15
CA LEU A 228 -0.82 18.74 -9.34
C LEU A 228 0.57 19.34 -9.66
N GLY A 229 1.55 18.54 -10.00
CA GLY A 229 2.85 18.98 -10.51
C GLY A 229 3.93 19.26 -9.49
N GLN A 230 3.72 18.89 -8.24
CA GLN A 230 4.76 18.96 -7.23
C GLN A 230 5.63 17.71 -7.26
N PRO A 231 6.93 17.80 -6.96
CA PRO A 231 7.76 16.63 -6.80
C PRO A 231 7.44 15.87 -5.51
N TYR A 232 7.77 14.58 -5.52
CA TYR A 232 7.91 13.80 -4.30
C TYR A 232 9.33 13.98 -3.75
N TYR A 233 9.47 14.58 -2.58
CA TYR A 233 10.77 14.78 -1.94
C TYR A 233 11.19 13.56 -1.13
N MET A 234 12.44 13.13 -1.29
CA MET A 234 13.01 12.01 -0.56
C MET A 234 14.52 12.22 -0.31
N LEU A 235 15.04 11.60 0.72
CA LEU A 235 16.49 11.54 0.90
C LEU A 235 17.11 10.66 -0.18
N LEU A 236 18.30 11.05 -0.64
CA LEU A 236 19.08 10.22 -1.54
C LEU A 236 19.33 8.86 -0.89
N PRO A 237 18.80 7.75 -1.44
CA PRO A 237 18.75 6.49 -0.72
C PRO A 237 20.08 5.74 -0.74
N GLU A 238 20.36 5.00 0.33
CA GLU A 238 21.24 3.85 0.24
C GLU A 238 20.61 2.78 -0.67
N VAL A 239 21.42 2.04 -1.40
CA VAL A 239 20.98 0.95 -2.27
C VAL A 239 21.62 -0.34 -1.82
N VAL A 240 20.81 -1.27 -1.33
CA VAL A 240 21.24 -2.63 -0.95
C VAL A 240 21.11 -3.53 -2.18
N GLY A 241 22.24 -4.08 -2.63
CA GLY A 241 22.27 -5.05 -3.72
C GLY A 241 21.97 -6.45 -3.21
N VAL A 242 20.97 -7.11 -3.78
CA VAL A 242 20.71 -8.54 -3.52
C VAL A 242 21.15 -9.34 -4.72
N LYS A 243 22.25 -10.07 -4.56
CA LYS A 243 22.82 -10.93 -5.60
C LYS A 243 22.11 -12.27 -5.61
N LEU A 244 21.43 -12.56 -6.68
CA LEU A 244 20.72 -13.83 -6.88
C LEU A 244 21.57 -14.78 -7.73
N VAL A 245 21.82 -15.98 -7.21
CA VAL A 245 22.59 -17.04 -7.87
C VAL A 245 21.81 -18.35 -7.85
N GLY A 246 22.18 -19.28 -8.74
CA GLY A 246 21.55 -20.59 -8.80
C GLY A 246 20.15 -20.58 -9.43
N GLU A 247 19.43 -21.66 -9.21
CA GLU A 247 18.08 -21.90 -9.75
C GLU A 247 17.17 -22.49 -8.67
N LEU A 248 15.87 -22.20 -8.73
CA LEU A 248 14.89 -22.83 -7.83
C LEU A 248 14.82 -24.33 -8.09
N ARG A 249 14.83 -25.11 -7.02
CA ARG A 249 14.65 -26.55 -7.07
C ARG A 249 13.20 -26.93 -7.37
N GLU A 250 13.00 -28.15 -7.85
CA GLU A 250 11.68 -28.74 -7.96
C GLU A 250 10.95 -28.66 -6.60
N GLY A 251 9.71 -28.25 -6.60
CA GLY A 251 8.89 -28.03 -5.40
C GLY A 251 8.97 -26.66 -4.76
N ALA A 252 9.99 -25.85 -5.08
CA ALA A 252 10.09 -24.45 -4.64
C ALA A 252 9.49 -23.49 -5.67
N THR A 253 8.90 -22.40 -5.18
CA THR A 253 8.22 -21.38 -5.99
C THR A 253 8.79 -19.99 -5.73
N ALA A 254 8.42 -19.02 -6.58
CA ALA A 254 8.73 -17.60 -6.34
C ALA A 254 8.14 -17.11 -5.01
N THR A 255 7.03 -17.67 -4.55
CA THR A 255 6.46 -17.36 -3.24
C THR A 255 7.41 -17.76 -2.10
N ASP A 256 7.98 -18.95 -2.16
CA ASP A 256 8.96 -19.41 -1.17
C ASP A 256 10.20 -18.51 -1.17
N LEU A 257 10.63 -18.09 -2.34
CA LEU A 257 11.75 -17.18 -2.51
C LEU A 257 11.46 -15.82 -1.87
N VAL A 258 10.31 -15.21 -2.13
CA VAL A 258 9.97 -13.89 -1.57
C VAL A 258 9.78 -13.94 -0.04
N LEU A 259 9.24 -15.01 0.49
CA LEU A 259 9.13 -15.18 1.95
C LEU A 259 10.52 -15.28 2.59
N THR A 260 11.46 -15.97 1.94
CA THR A 260 12.87 -16.05 2.38
C THR A 260 13.54 -14.68 2.31
N ILE A 261 13.40 -13.97 1.20
CA ILE A 261 13.92 -12.61 1.03
C ILE A 261 13.37 -11.68 2.12
N THR A 262 12.08 -11.75 2.40
CA THR A 262 11.42 -10.93 3.42
C THR A 262 12.01 -11.16 4.80
N GLU A 263 12.23 -12.41 5.19
CA GLU A 263 12.90 -12.76 6.44
C GLU A 263 14.33 -12.19 6.50
N VAL A 264 15.12 -12.43 5.46
CA VAL A 264 16.53 -12.02 5.42
C VAL A 264 16.68 -10.51 5.46
N LEU A 265 15.96 -9.79 4.62
CA LEU A 265 16.06 -8.34 4.52
C LEU A 265 15.46 -7.63 5.75
N ARG A 266 14.41 -8.18 6.34
CA ARG A 266 13.85 -7.64 7.58
C ARG A 266 14.84 -7.74 8.75
N LYS A 267 15.52 -8.86 8.87
CA LYS A 267 16.61 -9.04 9.87
C LYS A 267 17.77 -8.11 9.62
N LYS A 268 18.10 -7.84 8.36
CA LYS A 268 19.19 -6.97 7.98
C LYS A 268 18.90 -5.50 8.25
N GLY A 269 17.65 -5.06 8.13
CA GLY A 269 17.24 -3.68 8.36
C GLY A 269 17.45 -2.79 7.13
N VAL A 270 16.53 -2.87 6.16
CA VAL A 270 16.56 -2.11 4.91
C VAL A 270 15.55 -0.96 4.87
N VAL A 271 15.03 -0.57 6.03
CA VAL A 271 14.02 0.49 6.12
C VAL A 271 14.55 1.80 5.55
N GLY A 272 13.77 2.38 4.63
CA GLY A 272 14.11 3.63 3.95
C GLY A 272 15.18 3.52 2.87
N LYS A 273 15.70 2.32 2.62
CA LYS A 273 16.68 2.04 1.56
C LYS A 273 15.99 1.54 0.30
N PHE A 274 16.68 1.65 -0.83
CA PHE A 274 16.35 0.90 -2.03
C PHE A 274 16.95 -0.51 -1.94
N VAL A 275 16.25 -1.49 -2.44
CA VAL A 275 16.78 -2.82 -2.72
C VAL A 275 16.80 -3.01 -4.22
N GLU A 276 17.94 -3.44 -4.75
CA GLU A 276 18.13 -3.72 -6.17
C GLU A 276 18.66 -5.14 -6.36
N TYR A 277 17.99 -5.89 -7.22
CA TYR A 277 18.34 -7.28 -7.49
C TYR A 277 19.27 -7.37 -8.68
N PHE A 278 20.28 -8.19 -8.59
CA PHE A 278 21.26 -8.41 -9.63
C PHE A 278 21.83 -9.84 -9.57
N GLY A 279 22.74 -10.17 -10.48
CA GLY A 279 23.40 -11.47 -10.50
C GLY A 279 22.85 -12.42 -11.58
N PRO A 280 23.52 -13.56 -11.80
CA PRO A 280 23.26 -14.45 -12.94
C PRO A 280 21.88 -15.09 -12.89
N ALA A 281 21.27 -15.26 -11.72
CA ALA A 281 19.95 -15.88 -11.59
C ALA A 281 18.81 -15.02 -12.17
N LEU A 282 19.05 -13.74 -12.50
CA LEU A 282 18.04 -12.93 -13.19
C LEU A 282 17.57 -13.53 -14.51
N GLU A 283 18.45 -14.26 -15.22
CA GLU A 283 18.07 -14.97 -16.45
C GLU A 283 17.05 -16.08 -16.21
N ASN A 284 17.02 -16.63 -15.00
CA ASN A 284 16.16 -17.75 -14.62
C ASN A 284 14.83 -17.28 -14.00
N LEU A 285 14.68 -15.99 -13.76
CA LEU A 285 13.48 -15.41 -13.17
C LEU A 285 12.68 -14.65 -14.23
N SER A 286 11.44 -15.10 -14.46
CA SER A 286 10.50 -14.38 -15.30
C SER A 286 10.07 -13.06 -14.66
N VAL A 287 9.49 -12.14 -15.45
CA VAL A 287 8.93 -10.90 -14.87
C VAL A 287 7.87 -11.18 -13.81
N PRO A 288 6.93 -12.13 -13.97
CA PRO A 288 6.02 -12.50 -12.89
C PRO A 288 6.71 -12.95 -11.59
N ASP A 289 7.80 -13.72 -11.68
CA ASP A 289 8.60 -14.09 -10.50
C ASP A 289 9.21 -12.86 -9.81
N ARG A 290 9.79 -11.97 -10.59
CA ARG A 290 10.36 -10.70 -10.11
C ARG A 290 9.30 -9.79 -9.50
N ALA A 291 8.12 -9.72 -10.11
CA ALA A 291 6.99 -8.97 -9.59
C ALA A 291 6.50 -9.50 -8.24
N THR A 292 6.47 -10.82 -8.07
CA THR A 292 6.18 -11.46 -6.78
C THR A 292 7.16 -11.01 -5.69
N ILE A 293 8.44 -10.93 -6.01
CA ILE A 293 9.48 -10.47 -5.09
C ILE A 293 9.34 -8.98 -4.79
N ALA A 294 9.18 -8.16 -5.83
CA ALA A 294 9.06 -6.71 -5.71
C ALA A 294 7.78 -6.29 -4.95
N ASN A 295 6.70 -7.04 -5.08
CA ASN A 295 5.44 -6.79 -4.40
C ASN A 295 5.61 -6.66 -2.89
N MET A 296 6.43 -7.52 -2.28
CA MET A 296 6.61 -7.56 -0.83
C MET A 296 7.71 -6.61 -0.31
N ALA A 297 8.14 -5.62 -1.09
CA ALA A 297 9.07 -4.59 -0.62
C ALA A 297 8.63 -3.90 0.68
N PRO A 298 7.36 -3.54 0.88
CA PRO A 298 6.89 -3.01 2.16
C PRO A 298 7.07 -4.00 3.32
N GLU A 299 6.86 -5.28 3.08
CA GLU A 299 6.97 -6.32 4.10
C GLU A 299 8.43 -6.57 4.51
N TYR A 300 9.39 -6.53 3.59
CA TYR A 300 10.81 -6.57 3.99
C TYR A 300 11.38 -5.20 4.38
N GLY A 301 10.61 -4.11 4.21
CA GLY A 301 10.86 -2.80 4.80
C GLY A 301 11.56 -1.80 3.89
N SER A 302 11.85 -2.13 2.63
CA SER A 302 12.48 -1.20 1.68
C SER A 302 11.47 -0.29 0.98
N THR A 303 11.97 0.80 0.41
CA THR A 303 11.15 1.70 -0.41
C THR A 303 10.75 1.05 -1.72
N CYS A 304 11.64 0.30 -2.34
CA CYS A 304 11.39 -0.46 -3.57
C CYS A 304 12.22 -1.74 -3.62
N GLY A 305 11.86 -2.65 -4.52
CA GLY A 305 12.60 -3.87 -4.83
C GLY A 305 12.84 -3.96 -6.33
N TYR A 306 13.83 -3.26 -6.83
CA TYR A 306 14.00 -2.97 -8.24
C TYR A 306 14.77 -4.06 -8.99
N PHE A 307 14.26 -4.43 -10.16
CA PHE A 307 14.92 -5.28 -11.14
C PHE A 307 15.27 -4.47 -12.39
N PRO A 308 16.45 -4.61 -12.97
CA PRO A 308 16.83 -3.87 -14.18
C PRO A 308 16.01 -4.32 -15.38
N ILE A 309 15.88 -3.43 -16.37
CA ILE A 309 15.28 -3.75 -17.67
C ILE A 309 16.23 -4.69 -18.42
N ASP A 310 15.69 -5.79 -18.95
CA ASP A 310 16.46 -6.79 -19.68
C ASP A 310 15.62 -7.51 -20.75
N GLN A 311 16.16 -8.59 -21.30
CA GLN A 311 15.46 -9.40 -22.30
C GLN A 311 14.13 -9.97 -21.76
N ARG A 312 14.06 -10.34 -20.47
CA ARG A 312 12.83 -10.84 -19.84
C ARG A 312 11.74 -9.76 -19.81
N THR A 313 12.11 -8.50 -19.61
CA THR A 313 11.20 -7.36 -19.71
C THR A 313 10.56 -7.28 -21.10
N LEU A 314 11.37 -7.39 -22.16
CA LEU A 314 10.87 -7.34 -23.54
C LEU A 314 9.96 -8.53 -23.88
N GLU A 315 10.33 -9.73 -23.45
CA GLU A 315 9.51 -10.93 -23.58
C GLU A 315 8.15 -10.79 -22.90
N TYR A 316 8.12 -10.23 -21.69
CA TYR A 316 6.89 -9.99 -20.96
C TYR A 316 5.98 -8.96 -21.64
N LEU A 317 6.55 -7.87 -22.12
CA LEU A 317 5.79 -6.87 -22.88
C LEU A 317 5.13 -7.48 -24.12
N ARG A 318 5.86 -8.30 -24.88
CA ARG A 318 5.29 -9.06 -26.02
C ARG A 318 4.24 -10.04 -25.57
N GLY A 319 4.55 -10.83 -24.54
CA GLY A 319 3.65 -11.88 -24.01
C GLY A 319 2.35 -11.34 -23.44
N THR A 320 2.32 -10.10 -22.99
CA THR A 320 1.13 -9.41 -22.48
C THR A 320 0.45 -8.51 -23.51
N GLY A 321 0.85 -8.64 -24.79
CA GLY A 321 0.16 -8.03 -25.92
C GLY A 321 0.48 -6.56 -26.17
N ARG A 322 1.58 -6.01 -25.60
CA ARG A 322 2.06 -4.68 -25.97
C ARG A 322 2.51 -4.66 -27.42
N ASP A 323 2.37 -3.50 -28.07
CA ASP A 323 2.73 -3.34 -29.48
C ASP A 323 4.24 -3.47 -29.68
N GLU A 324 4.66 -4.06 -30.79
CA GLU A 324 6.08 -4.27 -31.11
C GLU A 324 6.86 -2.97 -31.25
N GLU A 325 6.20 -1.87 -31.63
CA GLU A 325 6.79 -0.53 -31.66
C GLU A 325 7.22 -0.08 -30.25
N LEU A 326 6.37 -0.31 -29.23
CA LEU A 326 6.71 -0.01 -27.84
C LEU A 326 7.89 -0.88 -27.37
N VAL A 327 7.87 -2.16 -27.68
CA VAL A 327 8.95 -3.08 -27.28
C VAL A 327 10.29 -2.66 -27.84
N LYS A 328 10.35 -2.30 -29.12
CA LYS A 328 11.55 -1.75 -29.78
C LYS A 328 11.99 -0.42 -29.16
N LEU A 329 11.03 0.45 -28.85
CA LEU A 329 11.32 1.73 -28.19
C LEU A 329 11.96 1.51 -26.83
N VAL A 330 11.43 0.62 -26.01
CA VAL A 330 11.97 0.25 -24.69
C VAL A 330 13.40 -0.28 -24.82
N GLU A 331 13.62 -1.19 -25.76
CA GLU A 331 14.94 -1.79 -25.98
C GLU A 331 15.98 -0.73 -26.35
N ILE A 332 15.68 0.09 -27.37
CA ILE A 332 16.60 1.13 -27.86
C ILE A 332 16.87 2.15 -26.73
N PHE A 333 15.80 2.65 -26.10
CA PHE A 333 15.91 3.66 -25.07
C PHE A 333 16.72 3.17 -23.84
N ALA A 334 16.43 1.96 -23.35
CA ALA A 334 17.16 1.38 -22.21
C ALA A 334 18.65 1.16 -22.53
N LYS A 335 18.98 0.73 -23.75
CA LYS A 335 20.37 0.58 -24.19
C LYS A 335 21.08 1.93 -24.31
N GLU A 336 20.44 2.93 -24.88
CA GLU A 336 20.99 4.30 -25.02
C GLU A 336 21.20 4.97 -23.65
N GLN A 337 20.36 4.67 -22.66
CA GLN A 337 20.49 5.18 -21.30
C GLN A 337 21.44 4.37 -20.41
N GLY A 338 22.01 3.29 -20.93
CA GLY A 338 22.93 2.44 -20.19
C GLY A 338 22.29 1.66 -19.05
N VAL A 339 20.99 1.34 -19.16
CA VAL A 339 20.25 0.61 -18.10
C VAL A 339 19.73 -0.77 -18.54
N PHE A 340 20.06 -1.19 -19.76
CA PHE A 340 19.70 -2.53 -20.23
C PHE A 340 20.68 -3.56 -19.68
N TRP A 341 20.18 -4.42 -18.79
CA TRP A 341 21.00 -5.46 -18.17
C TRP A 341 21.19 -6.67 -19.09
N THR A 342 22.40 -7.20 -19.11
CA THR A 342 22.77 -8.49 -19.73
C THR A 342 23.63 -9.27 -18.75
N PRO A 343 23.81 -10.60 -18.94
CA PRO A 343 24.73 -11.39 -18.10
C PRO A 343 26.17 -10.89 -18.07
N ASN A 344 26.58 -10.13 -19.10
CA ASN A 344 27.91 -9.56 -19.22
C ASN A 344 28.01 -8.12 -18.70
N SER A 345 26.91 -7.55 -18.21
CA SER A 345 26.89 -6.20 -17.65
C SER A 345 27.76 -6.13 -16.39
N PRO A 346 28.57 -5.07 -16.21
CA PRO A 346 29.32 -4.85 -14.99
C PRO A 346 28.39 -4.80 -13.76
N GLU A 347 28.84 -5.32 -12.63
CA GLU A 347 28.11 -5.20 -11.37
C GLU A 347 28.27 -3.76 -10.83
N PRO A 348 27.19 -3.05 -10.51
CA PRO A 348 27.26 -1.75 -9.84
C PRO A 348 27.88 -1.82 -8.46
N GLU A 349 28.28 -0.66 -7.92
CA GLU A 349 28.60 -0.51 -6.51
C GLU A 349 27.29 -0.37 -5.71
N TYR A 350 27.21 -1.04 -4.57
CA TYR A 350 26.06 -0.98 -3.66
C TYR A 350 26.50 -0.56 -2.26
N SER A 351 25.55 -0.04 -1.46
CA SER A 351 25.79 0.29 -0.06
C SER A 351 26.13 -0.95 0.76
N GLU A 352 25.52 -2.06 0.41
CA GLU A 352 25.76 -3.39 0.94
C GLU A 352 25.34 -4.43 -0.09
N VAL A 353 25.96 -5.61 -0.07
CA VAL A 353 25.59 -6.74 -0.92
C VAL A 353 25.21 -7.93 -0.06
N ILE A 354 24.07 -8.53 -0.38
CA ILE A 354 23.56 -9.76 0.23
C ILE A 354 23.41 -10.79 -0.89
N GLU A 355 24.01 -11.97 -0.74
CA GLU A 355 23.86 -13.05 -1.71
C GLU A 355 22.78 -14.05 -1.24
N ILE A 356 21.91 -14.43 -2.17
CA ILE A 356 20.88 -15.47 -1.96
C ILE A 356 21.01 -16.49 -3.08
N ASN A 357 21.23 -17.75 -2.70
CA ASN A 357 21.26 -18.87 -3.63
C ASN A 357 19.85 -19.47 -3.77
N LEU A 358 19.29 -19.38 -4.97
CA LEU A 358 17.95 -19.91 -5.26
C LEU A 358 17.86 -21.42 -5.00
N SER A 359 18.98 -22.14 -5.10
CA SER A 359 19.03 -23.58 -4.85
C SER A 359 18.82 -23.96 -3.38
N ASP A 360 18.96 -23.01 -2.45
CA ASP A 360 18.74 -23.22 -1.02
C ASP A 360 17.29 -22.92 -0.59
N ILE A 361 16.46 -22.43 -1.50
CA ILE A 361 15.08 -22.09 -1.22
C ILE A 361 14.25 -23.36 -1.06
N GLU A 362 13.54 -23.47 0.04
CA GLU A 362 12.65 -24.59 0.36
C GLU A 362 11.21 -24.12 0.52
N PRO A 363 10.23 -25.01 0.30
CA PRO A 363 8.82 -24.70 0.53
C PRO A 363 8.61 -24.15 1.93
N SER A 364 7.91 -23.03 2.02
CA SER A 364 7.76 -22.27 3.24
C SER A 364 6.37 -21.65 3.36
N VAL A 365 6.01 -21.33 4.60
CA VAL A 365 4.92 -20.43 4.93
C VAL A 365 5.46 -19.27 5.78
N ALA A 366 4.67 -18.22 5.98
CA ALA A 366 5.02 -17.17 6.93
C ALA A 366 3.84 -16.90 7.86
N GLY A 367 4.11 -16.86 9.14
CA GLY A 367 3.10 -16.62 10.17
C GLY A 367 3.54 -17.12 11.56
N PRO A 368 2.61 -17.10 12.54
CA PRO A 368 1.16 -16.91 12.41
C PRO A 368 0.68 -15.45 12.36
N ARG A 369 1.57 -14.46 12.44
CA ARG A 369 1.17 -13.05 12.62
C ARG A 369 1.84 -12.05 11.70
N ARG A 370 3.04 -12.35 11.17
CA ARG A 370 3.84 -11.40 10.40
C ARG A 370 4.41 -12.01 9.12
N PRO A 371 4.52 -11.25 8.04
CA PRO A 371 5.05 -11.75 6.76
C PRO A 371 6.52 -12.20 6.82
N GLN A 372 7.31 -11.65 7.74
CA GLN A 372 8.72 -11.98 7.91
C GLN A 372 8.97 -13.21 8.79
N ASP A 373 7.95 -13.75 9.41
CA ASP A 373 8.07 -14.94 10.27
C ASP A 373 7.97 -16.21 9.42
N ARG A 374 8.98 -16.41 8.57
CA ARG A 374 9.06 -17.58 7.69
C ARG A 374 9.30 -18.87 8.48
N ILE A 375 8.57 -19.89 8.11
CA ILE A 375 8.66 -21.24 8.67
C ILE A 375 8.83 -22.22 7.49
N PRO A 376 9.90 -23.01 7.43
CA PRO A 376 9.98 -24.12 6.50
C PRO A 376 8.79 -25.05 6.67
N LEU A 377 8.19 -25.48 5.56
CA LEU A 377 6.96 -26.29 5.58
C LEU A 377 7.08 -27.53 6.46
N LYS A 378 8.23 -28.19 6.44
CA LYS A 378 8.54 -29.36 7.26
C LYS A 378 8.55 -29.10 8.77
N GLU A 379 8.69 -27.84 9.18
CA GLU A 379 8.75 -27.44 10.59
C GLU A 379 7.43 -26.82 11.08
N LEU A 380 6.47 -26.60 10.20
CA LEU A 380 5.24 -25.88 10.52
C LEU A 380 4.44 -26.53 11.66
N LYS A 381 4.27 -27.85 11.64
CA LYS A 381 3.53 -28.58 12.67
C LYS A 381 4.08 -28.30 14.06
N LYS A 382 5.40 -28.42 14.21
CA LYS A 382 6.10 -28.14 15.49
C LYS A 382 5.99 -26.66 15.88
N ALA A 383 6.21 -25.77 14.91
CA ALA A 383 6.14 -24.31 15.14
C ALA A 383 4.73 -23.89 15.57
N PHE A 384 3.68 -24.48 14.99
CA PHE A 384 2.31 -24.21 15.39
C PHE A 384 2.04 -24.59 16.86
N TYR A 385 2.47 -25.76 17.30
CA TYR A 385 2.28 -26.17 18.70
C TYR A 385 3.02 -25.26 19.69
N VAL A 386 4.24 -24.83 19.32
CA VAL A 386 5.00 -23.89 20.13
C VAL A 386 4.27 -22.55 20.24
N SER A 387 3.76 -22.04 19.13
CA SER A 387 2.96 -20.80 19.10
C SER A 387 1.65 -20.94 19.86
N LEU A 388 0.95 -22.05 19.75
CA LEU A 388 -0.29 -22.33 20.45
C LEU A 388 -0.11 -22.20 21.97
N GLU A 389 0.96 -22.77 22.51
CA GLU A 389 1.25 -22.71 23.94
C GLU A 389 1.79 -21.34 24.36
N LYS A 390 2.82 -20.84 23.66
CA LYS A 390 3.54 -19.63 24.06
C LYS A 390 2.76 -18.35 23.79
N ASP A 391 2.12 -18.22 22.61
CA ASP A 391 1.49 -16.98 22.18
C ASP A 391 0.00 -16.91 22.57
N PHE A 392 -0.67 -18.07 22.67
CA PHE A 392 -2.10 -18.13 22.93
C PHE A 392 -2.45 -18.79 24.27
N GLY A 393 -1.47 -19.39 24.98
CA GLY A 393 -1.71 -20.03 26.26
C GLY A 393 -2.63 -21.26 26.20
N LYS A 394 -2.71 -21.90 25.04
CA LYS A 394 -3.58 -23.07 24.78
C LYS A 394 -2.75 -24.33 24.62
N LYS A 395 -3.37 -25.46 24.96
CA LYS A 395 -2.81 -26.79 24.69
C LYS A 395 -3.65 -27.48 23.63
N PHE A 396 -2.99 -28.32 22.84
CA PHE A 396 -3.69 -29.10 21.84
C PHE A 396 -4.58 -30.15 22.52
N GLU A 397 -5.85 -30.19 22.12
CA GLU A 397 -6.83 -31.18 22.58
C GLU A 397 -7.46 -31.86 21.35
N ASN A 398 -7.50 -33.18 21.35
CA ASN A 398 -8.24 -33.96 20.35
C ASN A 398 -9.72 -34.05 20.74
N GLY A 399 -10.62 -33.84 19.81
CA GLY A 399 -12.01 -34.17 20.11
C GLY A 399 -13.10 -33.59 19.23
N SER A 400 -12.92 -32.48 18.55
CA SER A 400 -13.95 -31.91 17.68
C SER A 400 -13.52 -31.84 16.22
N GLU A 401 -14.47 -31.72 15.32
CA GLU A 401 -14.19 -31.55 13.88
C GLU A 401 -13.40 -30.24 13.64
N ILE A 402 -13.80 -29.15 14.32
CA ILE A 402 -13.08 -27.89 14.35
C ILE A 402 -12.33 -27.78 15.66
N ARG A 403 -11.03 -27.56 15.61
CA ARG A 403 -10.12 -27.54 16.75
C ARG A 403 -9.01 -26.51 16.57
N HIS A 404 -8.13 -26.37 17.56
CA HIS A 404 -6.92 -25.56 17.40
C HIS A 404 -6.14 -26.01 16.16
N GLY A 405 -5.79 -25.09 15.30
CA GLY A 405 -5.08 -25.38 14.04
C GLY A 405 -5.97 -25.73 12.85
N SER A 406 -7.28 -25.85 13.02
CA SER A 406 -8.19 -26.03 11.88
C SER A 406 -8.10 -24.83 10.93
N VAL A 407 -7.98 -25.10 9.62
CA VAL A 407 -8.03 -24.10 8.58
C VAL A 407 -9.48 -23.76 8.28
N VAL A 408 -9.94 -22.60 8.66
CA VAL A 408 -11.32 -22.14 8.42
C VAL A 408 -11.41 -21.16 7.25
N ILE A 409 -10.29 -20.60 6.81
CA ILE A 409 -10.17 -19.78 5.59
C ILE A 409 -8.99 -20.29 4.77
N ALA A 410 -9.23 -20.59 3.50
CA ALA A 410 -8.22 -20.87 2.50
C ALA A 410 -8.47 -19.98 1.28
N ALA A 411 -7.65 -18.93 1.11
CA ALA A 411 -7.89 -17.90 0.12
C ALA A 411 -6.74 -17.78 -0.88
N ILE A 412 -7.02 -17.97 -2.16
CA ILE A 412 -6.15 -17.52 -3.23
C ILE A 412 -6.51 -16.06 -3.49
N THR A 413 -5.68 -15.15 -2.97
CA THR A 413 -5.90 -13.70 -3.05
C THR A 413 -5.14 -13.06 -4.19
N SER A 414 -5.56 -11.87 -4.60
CA SER A 414 -5.07 -11.22 -5.82
C SER A 414 -3.71 -10.51 -5.69
N CYS A 415 -3.23 -10.22 -4.48
CA CYS A 415 -2.16 -9.25 -4.31
C CYS A 415 -0.79 -9.69 -4.84
N THR A 416 -0.22 -10.78 -4.34
CA THR A 416 1.19 -11.13 -4.57
C THR A 416 1.37 -12.16 -5.69
N ASN A 417 0.52 -13.17 -5.69
CA ASN A 417 0.78 -14.41 -6.41
C ASN A 417 -0.02 -14.59 -7.70
N THR A 418 -1.22 -14.01 -7.82
CA THR A 418 -2.09 -14.28 -8.98
C THR A 418 -1.55 -13.70 -10.29
N SER A 419 -0.66 -12.72 -10.23
CA SER A 419 0.08 -12.20 -11.38
C SER A 419 1.11 -13.19 -11.94
N ASN A 420 1.42 -14.25 -11.19
CA ASN A 420 2.38 -15.27 -11.58
C ASN A 420 1.66 -16.53 -12.10
N PRO A 421 1.66 -16.77 -13.42
CA PRO A 421 0.99 -17.93 -14.01
C PRO A 421 1.53 -19.27 -13.49
N SER A 422 2.80 -19.33 -13.11
CA SER A 422 3.42 -20.57 -12.64
C SER A 422 2.74 -21.11 -11.38
N VAL A 423 2.46 -20.25 -10.41
CA VAL A 423 1.81 -20.68 -9.16
C VAL A 423 0.30 -20.85 -9.32
N MET A 424 -0.33 -20.12 -10.23
CA MET A 424 -1.76 -20.26 -10.52
C MET A 424 -2.07 -21.52 -11.31
N ILE A 425 -1.32 -21.79 -12.35
CA ILE A 425 -1.39 -23.07 -13.10
C ILE A 425 -1.03 -24.25 -12.17
N GLY A 426 0.00 -24.07 -11.34
CA GLY A 426 0.38 -25.05 -10.33
C GLY A 426 -0.76 -25.38 -9.35
N ALA A 427 -1.48 -24.38 -8.86
CA ALA A 427 -2.65 -24.58 -8.01
C ALA A 427 -3.78 -25.34 -8.73
N GLY A 428 -4.05 -24.99 -9.99
CA GLY A 428 -5.01 -25.69 -10.82
C GLY A 428 -4.64 -27.14 -11.11
N LEU A 429 -3.36 -27.43 -11.36
CA LEU A 429 -2.85 -28.79 -11.58
C LEU A 429 -2.90 -29.64 -10.30
N LEU A 430 -2.56 -29.05 -9.16
CA LEU A 430 -2.72 -29.73 -7.87
C LEU A 430 -4.19 -30.09 -7.62
N ALA A 431 -5.10 -29.14 -7.85
CA ALA A 431 -6.53 -29.38 -7.72
C ALA A 431 -7.01 -30.51 -8.65
N LYS A 432 -6.57 -30.51 -9.90
CA LYS A 432 -6.88 -31.57 -10.85
C LYS A 432 -6.44 -32.95 -10.33
N LYS A 433 -5.19 -33.11 -9.96
CA LYS A 433 -4.63 -34.36 -9.44
C LYS A 433 -5.32 -34.78 -8.14
N ALA A 434 -5.66 -33.84 -7.26
CA ALA A 434 -6.40 -34.11 -6.03
C ALA A 434 -7.81 -34.65 -6.31
N VAL A 435 -8.57 -34.01 -7.18
CA VAL A 435 -9.93 -34.41 -7.56
C VAL A 435 -9.92 -35.77 -8.26
N GLU A 436 -8.96 -35.99 -9.16
CA GLU A 436 -8.79 -37.28 -9.84
C GLU A 436 -8.43 -38.45 -8.89
N ARG A 437 -7.86 -38.11 -7.71
CA ARG A 437 -7.60 -39.06 -6.60
C ARG A 437 -8.75 -39.17 -5.60
N GLY A 438 -9.87 -38.47 -5.83
CA GLY A 438 -11.04 -38.50 -4.98
C GLY A 438 -10.91 -37.68 -3.70
N LEU A 439 -9.95 -36.74 -3.61
CA LEU A 439 -9.80 -35.84 -2.47
C LEU A 439 -10.80 -34.70 -2.55
N ASP A 440 -11.19 -34.18 -1.39
CA ASP A 440 -12.06 -33.01 -1.25
C ASP A 440 -11.57 -32.10 -0.11
N VAL A 441 -12.06 -30.89 -0.11
CA VAL A 441 -11.82 -29.87 0.93
C VAL A 441 -12.75 -30.13 2.13
N LYS A 442 -12.28 -29.89 3.33
CA LYS A 442 -13.10 -30.03 4.53
C LYS A 442 -14.30 -29.06 4.53
N PRO A 443 -15.48 -29.50 5.00
CA PRO A 443 -16.73 -28.70 4.92
C PRO A 443 -16.65 -27.34 5.61
N TYR A 444 -15.87 -27.23 6.68
CA TYR A 444 -15.73 -26.02 7.48
C TYR A 444 -14.76 -24.99 6.89
N VAL A 445 -14.05 -25.32 5.80
CA VAL A 445 -13.11 -24.41 5.17
C VAL A 445 -13.85 -23.47 4.23
N LYS A 446 -13.76 -22.18 4.50
CA LYS A 446 -14.18 -21.13 3.56
C LYS A 446 -13.10 -20.94 2.51
N THR A 447 -13.37 -21.45 1.30
CA THR A 447 -12.46 -21.34 0.15
C THR A 447 -12.83 -20.17 -0.73
N SER A 448 -11.85 -19.49 -1.31
CA SER A 448 -12.09 -18.42 -2.26
C SER A 448 -10.97 -18.29 -3.29
N LEU A 449 -11.35 -17.88 -4.50
CA LEU A 449 -10.45 -17.50 -5.58
C LEU A 449 -10.77 -16.05 -5.98
N ALA A 450 -9.84 -15.15 -5.72
CA ALA A 450 -9.92 -13.76 -6.13
C ALA A 450 -8.75 -13.44 -7.07
N PRO A 451 -8.91 -13.64 -8.38
CA PRO A 451 -7.84 -13.38 -9.34
C PRO A 451 -7.50 -11.90 -9.43
N GLY A 452 -6.24 -11.59 -9.70
CA GLY A 452 -5.79 -10.22 -9.85
C GLY A 452 -6.11 -9.60 -11.22
N SER A 453 -6.55 -10.40 -12.18
CA SER A 453 -7.13 -9.95 -13.44
C SER A 453 -8.02 -11.02 -14.07
N ARG A 454 -8.83 -10.62 -15.04
CA ARG A 454 -9.67 -11.55 -15.81
C ARG A 454 -8.86 -12.52 -16.67
N VAL A 455 -7.64 -12.15 -17.00
CA VAL A 455 -6.71 -13.03 -17.74
C VAL A 455 -6.48 -14.33 -17.00
N VAL A 456 -6.34 -14.28 -15.67
CA VAL A 456 -6.15 -15.48 -14.83
C VAL A 456 -7.32 -16.44 -14.94
N THR A 457 -8.54 -15.95 -14.82
CA THR A 457 -9.75 -16.78 -14.97
C THR A 457 -9.82 -17.41 -16.34
N ASP A 458 -9.48 -16.67 -17.38
CA ASP A 458 -9.56 -17.13 -18.75
C ASP A 458 -8.54 -18.23 -19.06
N TYR A 459 -7.28 -18.08 -18.67
CA TYR A 459 -6.33 -19.17 -18.93
C TYR A 459 -6.60 -20.40 -18.06
N LEU A 460 -7.12 -20.24 -16.84
CA LEU A 460 -7.57 -21.37 -16.03
C LEU A 460 -8.78 -22.08 -16.66
N LYS A 461 -9.68 -21.34 -17.28
CA LYS A 461 -10.84 -21.89 -17.99
C LYS A 461 -10.42 -22.59 -19.28
N MET A 462 -9.62 -21.94 -20.12
CA MET A 462 -9.14 -22.49 -21.40
C MET A 462 -8.29 -23.74 -21.23
N SER A 463 -7.50 -23.79 -20.15
CA SER A 463 -6.67 -24.96 -19.80
C SER A 463 -7.46 -26.12 -19.19
N GLY A 464 -8.77 -25.93 -18.89
CA GLY A 464 -9.60 -26.91 -18.22
C GLY A 464 -9.29 -27.09 -16.73
N LEU A 465 -8.50 -26.19 -16.12
CA LEU A 465 -8.10 -26.30 -14.70
C LEU A 465 -9.14 -25.65 -13.75
N LEU A 466 -9.86 -24.63 -14.21
CA LEU A 466 -10.85 -23.94 -13.38
C LEU A 466 -11.92 -24.89 -12.82
N PRO A 467 -12.51 -25.82 -13.59
CA PRO A 467 -13.49 -26.79 -13.06
C PRO A 467 -12.97 -27.63 -11.90
N TYR A 468 -11.69 -27.97 -11.88
CA TYR A 468 -11.08 -28.72 -10.76
C TYR A 468 -10.91 -27.87 -9.51
N LEU A 469 -10.55 -26.60 -9.66
CA LEU A 469 -10.56 -25.63 -8.54
C LEU A 469 -11.99 -25.46 -7.99
N GLU A 470 -12.98 -25.31 -8.85
CA GLU A 470 -14.39 -25.23 -8.47
C GLU A 470 -14.91 -26.52 -7.81
N ALA A 471 -14.48 -27.68 -8.23
CA ALA A 471 -14.79 -28.96 -7.58
C ALA A 471 -14.29 -28.99 -6.12
N LEU A 472 -13.19 -28.30 -5.82
CA LEU A 472 -12.67 -28.06 -4.47
C LEU A 472 -13.26 -26.78 -3.85
N ARG A 473 -14.32 -26.22 -4.42
CA ARG A 473 -15.04 -25.03 -3.95
C ARG A 473 -14.24 -23.73 -4.00
N PHE A 474 -13.11 -23.67 -4.72
CA PHE A 474 -12.41 -22.45 -5.05
C PHE A 474 -13.08 -21.74 -6.24
N HIS A 475 -14.28 -21.21 -6.01
CA HIS A 475 -14.98 -20.40 -7.01
C HIS A 475 -14.48 -18.97 -7.00
N VAL A 476 -14.55 -18.32 -8.15
CA VAL A 476 -14.26 -16.87 -8.24
C VAL A 476 -15.25 -16.10 -7.38
N VAL A 477 -14.74 -15.31 -6.45
CA VAL A 477 -15.55 -14.49 -5.52
C VAL A 477 -15.54 -13.01 -5.87
N GLY A 478 -14.55 -12.57 -6.64
CA GLY A 478 -14.35 -11.19 -7.05
C GLY A 478 -13.01 -11.04 -7.75
N TYR A 479 -12.76 -9.86 -8.29
CA TYR A 479 -11.48 -9.44 -8.86
C TYR A 479 -10.98 -8.23 -8.08
N GLY A 480 -10.00 -8.42 -7.22
CA GLY A 480 -9.49 -7.36 -6.37
C GLY A 480 -8.97 -7.86 -5.02
N CYS A 481 -8.59 -6.94 -4.17
CA CYS A 481 -8.06 -7.23 -2.84
C CYS A 481 -9.20 -7.67 -1.91
N THR A 482 -9.12 -8.90 -1.41
CA THR A 482 -10.15 -9.50 -0.56
C THR A 482 -9.63 -9.82 0.85
N THR A 483 -9.28 -11.06 1.11
CA THR A 483 -8.90 -11.57 2.44
C THR A 483 -7.70 -10.83 3.05
N CYS A 484 -6.73 -10.45 2.26
CA CYS A 484 -5.52 -9.77 2.71
C CYS A 484 -5.78 -8.34 3.27
N ILE A 485 -6.86 -7.68 2.84
CA ILE A 485 -7.28 -6.35 3.33
C ILE A 485 -8.37 -6.41 4.41
N GLY A 486 -8.83 -7.59 4.77
CA GLY A 486 -9.91 -7.76 5.74
C GLY A 486 -11.30 -7.87 5.14
N ASN A 487 -11.40 -8.06 3.84
CA ASN A 487 -12.67 -8.28 3.14
C ASN A 487 -13.02 -9.77 3.01
N SER A 488 -12.63 -10.57 3.99
CA SER A 488 -12.95 -12.02 4.02
C SER A 488 -14.44 -12.33 4.10
N GLY A 489 -15.24 -11.36 4.57
CA GLY A 489 -16.64 -11.60 4.86
C GLY A 489 -16.86 -12.51 6.08
N PRO A 490 -18.11 -12.82 6.43
CA PRO A 490 -18.44 -13.66 7.57
C PRO A 490 -18.04 -15.12 7.33
N LEU A 491 -17.71 -15.82 8.39
CA LEU A 491 -17.60 -17.29 8.39
C LEU A 491 -19.02 -17.92 8.44
N PRO A 492 -19.17 -19.19 8.05
CA PRO A 492 -20.42 -19.90 8.26
C PRO A 492 -20.85 -19.84 9.74
N PRO A 493 -22.14 -19.61 10.04
CA PRO A 493 -22.61 -19.37 11.42
C PRO A 493 -22.26 -20.51 12.40
N ASN A 494 -22.30 -21.77 11.95
CA ASN A 494 -21.91 -22.91 12.75
C ASN A 494 -20.41 -22.90 13.09
N VAL A 495 -19.56 -22.50 12.15
CA VAL A 495 -18.11 -22.38 12.34
C VAL A 495 -17.80 -21.25 13.33
N GLU A 496 -18.43 -20.08 13.18
CA GLU A 496 -18.27 -18.97 14.13
C GLU A 496 -18.69 -19.38 15.55
N LYS A 497 -19.79 -20.09 15.68
CA LYS A 497 -20.28 -20.56 16.96
C LYS A 497 -19.27 -21.48 17.65
N GLU A 498 -18.76 -22.49 16.95
CA GLU A 498 -17.76 -23.41 17.49
C GLU A 498 -16.47 -22.70 17.91
N ILE A 499 -15.99 -21.75 17.11
CA ILE A 499 -14.80 -20.96 17.44
C ILE A 499 -15.01 -20.18 18.74
N LYS A 500 -16.16 -19.52 18.90
CA LYS A 500 -16.47 -18.69 20.07
C LYS A 500 -16.67 -19.54 21.32
N GLU A 501 -17.44 -20.61 21.23
CA GLU A 501 -17.74 -21.52 22.36
C GLU A 501 -16.50 -22.27 22.84
N GLY A 502 -15.63 -22.68 21.92
CA GLY A 502 -14.39 -23.39 22.24
C GLY A 502 -13.18 -22.49 22.48
N ASP A 503 -13.31 -21.17 22.33
CA ASP A 503 -12.19 -20.22 22.32
C ASP A 503 -11.00 -20.75 21.49
N LEU A 504 -11.32 -21.16 20.25
CA LEU A 504 -10.40 -21.90 19.40
C LEU A 504 -9.40 -20.97 18.70
N VAL A 505 -8.16 -21.43 18.62
CA VAL A 505 -7.12 -20.82 17.79
C VAL A 505 -7.16 -21.48 16.41
N VAL A 506 -8.07 -21.01 15.57
CA VAL A 506 -8.20 -21.47 14.18
C VAL A 506 -7.29 -20.67 13.27
N SER A 507 -7.08 -21.22 12.07
CA SER A 507 -6.11 -20.71 11.12
C SER A 507 -6.73 -20.26 9.80
N ALA A 508 -6.07 -19.27 9.17
CA ALA A 508 -6.25 -18.95 7.75
C ALA A 508 -4.95 -19.21 7.00
N VAL A 509 -5.07 -19.71 5.79
CA VAL A 509 -3.96 -19.81 4.84
C VAL A 509 -4.33 -19.02 3.60
N LEU A 510 -3.50 -18.05 3.23
CA LEU A 510 -3.79 -17.14 2.13
C LEU A 510 -2.54 -16.85 1.29
N SER A 511 -2.72 -16.69 -0.01
CA SER A 511 -1.64 -16.37 -0.95
C SER A 511 -1.38 -14.86 -1.09
N GLY A 512 -1.59 -14.12 -0.01
CA GLY A 512 -1.39 -12.66 0.06
C GLY A 512 -0.01 -12.27 0.56
N ASN A 513 0.09 -11.01 1.01
CA ASN A 513 1.31 -10.40 1.54
C ASN A 513 1.21 -9.98 3.01
N ARG A 514 0.02 -9.97 3.60
CA ARG A 514 -0.23 -9.60 5.01
C ARG A 514 -1.14 -10.60 5.70
N ASN A 515 -0.76 -10.94 6.92
CA ASN A 515 -1.43 -11.95 7.74
C ASN A 515 -1.64 -11.48 9.20
N PHE A 516 -1.75 -10.17 9.40
CA PHE A 516 -1.89 -9.61 10.73
C PHE A 516 -3.15 -10.13 11.44
N GLU A 517 -3.02 -10.38 12.74
CA GLU A 517 -4.15 -10.75 13.57
C GLU A 517 -5.27 -9.71 13.51
N ALA A 518 -6.51 -10.17 13.50
CA ALA A 518 -7.74 -9.38 13.34
C ALA A 518 -7.89 -8.64 11.99
N ARG A 519 -6.87 -8.66 11.13
CA ARG A 519 -6.97 -8.09 9.78
C ARG A 519 -7.60 -9.06 8.80
N VAL A 520 -7.18 -10.32 8.80
CA VAL A 520 -7.73 -11.34 7.92
C VAL A 520 -9.20 -11.62 8.26
N HIS A 521 -9.47 -11.90 9.51
CA HIS A 521 -10.82 -12.04 10.07
C HIS A 521 -10.77 -11.87 11.60
N PRO A 522 -11.77 -11.22 12.22
CA PRO A 522 -11.75 -10.96 13.66
C PRO A 522 -11.62 -12.20 14.55
N LEU A 523 -12.17 -13.34 14.11
CA LEU A 523 -12.15 -14.59 14.88
C LEU A 523 -10.97 -15.52 14.58
N VAL A 524 -10.15 -15.19 13.58
CA VAL A 524 -9.04 -16.07 13.14
C VAL A 524 -7.73 -15.50 13.65
N LYS A 525 -7.10 -16.22 14.58
CA LYS A 525 -5.94 -15.74 15.33
C LYS A 525 -4.60 -16.16 14.72
N SER A 526 -4.56 -17.23 13.94
CA SER A 526 -3.32 -17.84 13.42
C SER A 526 -3.35 -17.83 11.89
N ASN A 527 -2.61 -16.91 11.26
CA ASN A 527 -2.70 -16.66 9.83
C ASN A 527 -1.36 -16.92 9.14
N PHE A 528 -1.40 -17.69 8.04
CA PHE A 528 -0.19 -18.07 7.30
C PHE A 528 -0.26 -17.63 5.85
N LEU A 529 0.81 -16.99 5.38
CA LEU A 529 1.05 -16.72 3.97
C LEU A 529 1.67 -17.94 3.32
N ALA A 530 1.17 -18.32 2.15
CA ALA A 530 1.66 -19.46 1.40
C ALA A 530 1.44 -19.27 -0.10
N SER A 531 2.09 -20.10 -0.92
CA SER A 531 1.80 -20.13 -2.36
C SER A 531 0.36 -20.58 -2.64
N PRO A 532 -0.24 -20.20 -3.77
CA PRO A 532 -1.54 -20.70 -4.19
C PRO A 532 -1.64 -22.24 -4.20
N ILE A 533 -0.56 -22.91 -4.56
CA ILE A 533 -0.49 -24.38 -4.57
C ILE A 533 -0.68 -24.91 -3.15
N LEU A 534 0.03 -24.36 -2.18
CA LEU A 534 -0.10 -24.74 -0.76
C LEU A 534 -1.45 -24.34 -0.16
N VAL A 535 -2.05 -23.23 -0.60
CA VAL A 535 -3.40 -22.84 -0.15
C VAL A 535 -4.40 -23.95 -0.46
N VAL A 536 -4.36 -24.51 -1.67
CA VAL A 536 -5.21 -25.63 -2.05
C VAL A 536 -4.89 -26.89 -1.21
N ALA A 537 -3.62 -27.19 -0.99
CA ALA A 537 -3.19 -28.33 -0.16
C ALA A 537 -3.70 -28.21 1.29
N PHE A 538 -3.58 -27.03 1.91
CA PHE A 538 -4.08 -26.79 3.26
C PHE A 538 -5.60 -26.84 3.37
N ALA A 539 -6.32 -26.41 2.32
CA ALA A 539 -7.78 -26.54 2.27
C ALA A 539 -8.22 -28.01 2.29
N ILE A 540 -7.52 -28.86 1.55
CA ILE A 540 -7.76 -30.32 1.54
C ILE A 540 -7.42 -30.92 2.90
N ALA A 541 -6.26 -30.58 3.47
CA ALA A 541 -5.85 -31.06 4.80
C ALA A 541 -6.78 -30.57 5.91
N GLY A 542 -7.31 -29.36 5.79
CA GLY A 542 -8.21 -28.72 6.76
C GLY A 542 -7.53 -28.31 8.07
N LYS A 543 -6.20 -28.38 8.14
CA LYS A 543 -5.41 -28.09 9.36
C LYS A 543 -4.01 -27.63 9.01
N VAL A 544 -3.41 -26.80 9.88
CA VAL A 544 -2.01 -26.36 9.72
C VAL A 544 -1.02 -27.26 10.46
N ASP A 545 -1.47 -28.04 11.43
CA ASP A 545 -0.65 -29.00 12.18
C ASP A 545 -0.50 -30.34 11.45
N ILE A 546 -0.07 -30.27 10.20
CA ILE A 546 0.18 -31.42 9.34
C ILE A 546 1.65 -31.50 8.93
N ASP A 547 2.19 -32.72 8.95
CA ASP A 547 3.47 -33.04 8.35
C ASP A 547 3.25 -33.61 6.94
N PHE A 548 3.36 -32.77 5.92
CA PHE A 548 3.11 -33.17 4.54
C PHE A 548 4.03 -34.28 3.99
N GLU A 549 5.17 -34.50 4.62
CA GLU A 549 6.08 -35.60 4.21
C GLU A 549 5.59 -36.94 4.70
N ASN A 550 5.05 -37.00 5.92
CA ASN A 550 4.72 -38.23 6.61
C ASN A 550 3.21 -38.46 6.83
N GLU A 551 2.39 -37.43 6.69
CA GLU A 551 0.95 -37.55 6.84
C GLU A 551 0.25 -37.38 5.49
N PRO A 552 -0.73 -38.24 5.13
CA PRO A 552 -1.49 -38.05 3.91
C PRO A 552 -2.45 -36.86 4.00
N LEU A 553 -2.71 -36.22 2.85
CA LEU A 553 -3.77 -35.22 2.72
C LEU A 553 -5.17 -35.83 2.88
N GLY A 554 -5.33 -37.05 2.49
CA GLY A 554 -6.55 -37.81 2.51
C GLY A 554 -6.34 -39.23 1.93
N TYR A 555 -7.44 -39.86 1.65
CA TYR A 555 -7.44 -41.24 1.12
C TYR A 555 -8.25 -41.28 -0.18
N ASP A 556 -7.79 -42.05 -1.13
CA ASP A 556 -8.52 -42.32 -2.38
C ASP A 556 -9.77 -43.20 -2.14
N PRO A 557 -10.64 -43.40 -3.17
CA PRO A 557 -11.83 -44.26 -3.03
C PRO A 557 -11.52 -45.70 -2.66
N ASN A 558 -10.28 -46.14 -2.85
CA ASN A 558 -9.83 -47.51 -2.49
C ASN A 558 -9.19 -47.56 -1.09
N GLY A 559 -9.22 -46.45 -0.35
CA GLY A 559 -8.63 -46.35 0.98
C GLY A 559 -7.09 -46.22 0.99
N GLN A 560 -6.48 -45.92 -0.15
CA GLN A 560 -5.03 -45.70 -0.23
C GLN A 560 -4.70 -44.25 0.18
N PRO A 561 -3.64 -44.04 0.98
CA PRO A 561 -3.24 -42.68 1.38
C PRO A 561 -2.70 -41.91 0.17
N VAL A 562 -3.10 -40.65 0.09
CA VAL A 562 -2.60 -39.68 -0.91
C VAL A 562 -1.80 -38.60 -0.20
N TYR A 563 -0.52 -38.53 -0.51
CA TYR A 563 0.42 -37.54 0.06
C TYR A 563 0.56 -36.34 -0.87
N LEU A 564 1.01 -35.21 -0.34
CA LEU A 564 1.24 -34.01 -1.13
C LEU A 564 2.18 -34.25 -2.32
N ARG A 565 3.24 -35.03 -2.13
CA ARG A 565 4.17 -35.44 -3.20
C ARG A 565 3.51 -36.17 -4.37
N ASP A 566 2.41 -36.89 -4.12
CA ASP A 566 1.71 -37.68 -5.14
C ASP A 566 0.92 -36.81 -6.12
N ILE A 567 0.58 -35.61 -5.70
CA ILE A 567 -0.25 -34.67 -6.48
C ILE A 567 0.46 -33.34 -6.79
N TRP A 568 1.71 -33.16 -6.34
CA TRP A 568 2.47 -31.94 -6.61
C TRP A 568 2.80 -31.83 -8.11
N PRO A 569 2.47 -30.72 -8.79
CA PRO A 569 2.77 -30.54 -10.20
C PRO A 569 4.26 -30.31 -10.42
N SER A 570 4.82 -30.92 -11.46
CA SER A 570 6.20 -30.67 -11.86
C SER A 570 6.35 -29.30 -12.55
N GLN A 571 7.54 -28.71 -12.48
CA GLN A 571 7.85 -27.46 -13.21
C GLN A 571 7.68 -27.64 -14.72
N ARG A 572 7.93 -28.84 -15.23
CA ARG A 572 7.74 -29.16 -16.65
C ARG A 572 6.26 -29.11 -17.06
N GLU A 573 5.37 -29.72 -16.28
CA GLU A 573 3.91 -29.66 -16.50
C GLU A 573 3.42 -28.20 -16.49
N ILE A 574 3.86 -27.43 -15.53
CA ILE A 574 3.49 -26.02 -15.42
C ILE A 574 3.91 -25.23 -16.66
N ARG A 575 5.16 -25.39 -17.11
CA ARG A 575 5.67 -24.72 -18.33
C ARG A 575 4.88 -25.09 -19.57
N GLU A 576 4.58 -26.39 -19.78
CA GLU A 576 3.80 -26.87 -20.92
C GLU A 576 2.40 -26.18 -20.97
N TYR A 577 1.75 -26.02 -19.82
CA TYR A 577 0.46 -25.30 -19.74
C TYR A 577 0.61 -23.80 -20.05
N ILE A 578 1.63 -23.13 -19.51
CA ILE A 578 1.89 -21.73 -19.77
C ILE A 578 2.13 -21.50 -21.27
N GLU A 579 3.02 -22.26 -21.89
CA GLU A 579 3.34 -22.15 -23.31
C GLU A 579 2.12 -22.39 -24.21
N ARG A 580 1.23 -23.27 -23.80
CA ARG A 580 0.03 -23.64 -24.57
C ARG A 580 -1.09 -22.59 -24.44
N PHE A 581 -1.33 -22.05 -23.27
CA PHE A 581 -2.55 -21.30 -22.98
C PHE A 581 -2.35 -19.79 -22.75
N LEU A 582 -1.17 -19.35 -22.35
CA LEU A 582 -0.91 -17.91 -22.21
C LEU A 582 -0.43 -17.32 -23.54
N LYS A 583 -1.33 -16.61 -24.21
CA LYS A 583 -1.06 -15.97 -25.52
C LYS A 583 -1.31 -14.47 -25.43
N PRO A 584 -0.56 -13.64 -26.19
CA PRO A 584 -0.72 -12.18 -26.20
C PRO A 584 -2.14 -11.72 -26.51
N GLU A 585 -2.86 -12.46 -27.36
CA GLU A 585 -4.23 -12.16 -27.76
C GLU A 585 -5.19 -12.15 -26.57
N LEU A 586 -4.97 -13.03 -25.60
CA LEU A 586 -5.77 -13.12 -24.39
C LEU A 586 -5.72 -11.80 -23.60
N PHE A 587 -4.54 -11.23 -23.46
CA PHE A 587 -4.35 -9.92 -22.79
C PHE A 587 -4.98 -8.79 -23.58
N ARG A 588 -4.74 -8.73 -24.90
CA ARG A 588 -5.34 -7.69 -25.77
C ARG A 588 -6.86 -7.71 -25.69
N GLU A 589 -7.47 -8.88 -25.76
CA GLU A 589 -8.93 -9.03 -25.68
C GLU A 589 -9.48 -8.55 -24.34
N LYS A 590 -8.85 -8.93 -23.22
CA LYS A 590 -9.33 -8.57 -21.88
C LYS A 590 -9.17 -7.09 -21.55
N TYR A 591 -8.12 -6.47 -22.04
CA TYR A 591 -7.86 -5.06 -21.77
C TYR A 591 -8.39 -4.10 -22.83
N ALA A 592 -8.92 -4.59 -23.97
CA ALA A 592 -9.41 -3.74 -25.07
C ALA A 592 -10.43 -2.68 -24.63
N ARG A 593 -11.26 -3.00 -23.63
CA ARG A 593 -12.32 -2.12 -23.11
C ARG A 593 -12.20 -1.88 -21.60
N VAL A 594 -10.98 -1.86 -21.09
CA VAL A 594 -10.71 -1.79 -19.66
C VAL A 594 -11.34 -0.57 -18.98
N PHE A 595 -11.46 0.56 -19.67
CA PHE A 595 -12.04 1.79 -19.14
C PHE A 595 -13.54 1.96 -19.38
N GLU A 596 -14.15 1.10 -20.20
CA GLU A 596 -15.59 1.17 -20.49
C GLU A 596 -16.43 0.53 -19.38
N GLY A 597 -15.90 -0.46 -18.72
CA GLY A 597 -16.57 -1.22 -17.67
C GLY A 597 -17.73 -2.12 -18.16
N ASP A 598 -18.44 -2.67 -17.22
CA ASP A 598 -19.62 -3.49 -17.45
C ASP A 598 -20.89 -2.63 -17.67
N GLU A 599 -22.03 -3.30 -17.81
CA GLU A 599 -23.31 -2.65 -17.99
C GLU A 599 -23.69 -1.75 -16.80
N PHE A 600 -23.39 -2.17 -15.57
CA PHE A 600 -23.64 -1.37 -14.38
C PHE A 600 -22.87 -0.05 -14.42
N TRP A 601 -21.57 -0.11 -14.68
CA TRP A 601 -20.72 1.09 -14.75
C TRP A 601 -21.19 2.04 -15.86
N ARG A 602 -21.50 1.50 -17.04
CA ARG A 602 -22.00 2.30 -18.17
C ARG A 602 -23.33 3.00 -17.86
N ASN A 603 -24.25 2.31 -17.17
CA ASN A 603 -25.58 2.83 -16.85
C ASN A 603 -25.64 3.63 -15.54
N LEU A 604 -24.52 3.72 -14.80
CA LEU A 604 -24.45 4.51 -13.58
C LEU A 604 -24.67 5.99 -13.91
N GLU A 605 -25.79 6.54 -13.47
CA GLU A 605 -26.15 7.94 -13.68
C GLU A 605 -25.28 8.86 -12.83
N VAL A 606 -24.73 9.89 -13.47
CA VAL A 606 -23.97 10.96 -12.81
C VAL A 606 -24.33 12.28 -13.47
N LYS A 607 -24.43 13.33 -12.67
CA LYS A 607 -24.59 14.69 -13.17
C LYS A 607 -23.27 15.16 -13.77
N GLU A 608 -23.35 15.69 -14.98
CA GLU A 608 -22.18 16.26 -15.66
C GLU A 608 -21.95 17.70 -15.17
N GLY A 609 -20.71 18.09 -15.04
CA GLY A 609 -20.33 19.44 -14.64
C GLY A 609 -18.86 19.55 -14.31
N LYS A 610 -18.36 20.78 -14.29
CA LYS A 610 -16.96 21.09 -13.92
C LYS A 610 -16.70 20.92 -12.42
N THR A 611 -17.76 21.10 -11.60
CA THR A 611 -17.76 20.89 -10.15
C THR A 611 -18.64 19.70 -9.78
N PHE A 612 -18.32 19.07 -8.66
CA PHE A 612 -19.11 17.94 -8.15
C PHE A 612 -20.35 18.45 -7.39
N GLU A 613 -21.50 17.83 -7.61
CA GLU A 613 -22.70 18.13 -6.85
C GLU A 613 -22.75 17.29 -5.58
N TRP A 614 -22.45 17.91 -4.45
CA TRP A 614 -22.42 17.27 -3.14
C TRP A 614 -23.83 16.99 -2.63
N ASP A 615 -24.09 15.75 -2.19
CA ASP A 615 -25.32 15.40 -1.49
C ASP A 615 -25.12 15.60 0.03
N PRO A 616 -25.84 16.55 0.66
CA PRO A 616 -25.70 16.82 2.09
C PRO A 616 -26.15 15.65 2.97
N ASN A 617 -26.89 14.70 2.44
CA ASN A 617 -27.37 13.51 3.14
C ASN A 617 -26.45 12.30 2.96
N SER A 618 -25.45 12.37 2.08
CA SER A 618 -24.52 11.27 1.87
C SER A 618 -23.75 10.92 3.12
N THR A 619 -23.61 9.63 3.39
CA THR A 619 -22.76 9.10 4.46
C THR A 619 -21.44 8.52 3.94
N TYR A 620 -21.18 8.61 2.63
CA TYR A 620 -19.96 8.16 1.97
C TYR A 620 -19.11 9.29 1.42
N ILE A 621 -19.75 10.33 0.85
CA ILE A 621 -19.06 11.42 0.14
C ILE A 621 -19.52 12.76 0.72
N ARG A 622 -18.60 13.48 1.33
CA ARG A 622 -18.85 14.78 1.97
C ARG A 622 -17.80 15.78 1.53
N LYS A 623 -18.22 17.04 1.26
CA LYS A 623 -17.26 18.13 1.01
C LYS A 623 -16.41 18.37 2.25
N PRO A 624 -15.08 18.20 2.17
CA PRO A 624 -14.20 18.43 3.32
C PRO A 624 -14.01 19.92 3.57
N PRO A 625 -13.74 20.35 4.82
CA PRO A 625 -13.65 21.75 5.21
C PRO A 625 -12.27 22.40 4.98
N TYR A 626 -11.39 21.78 4.18
CA TYR A 626 -10.00 22.24 4.02
C TYR A 626 -9.87 23.64 3.41
N PHE A 627 -10.87 24.06 2.65
CA PHE A 627 -10.90 25.37 2.00
C PHE A 627 -11.97 26.30 2.57
N ASP A 628 -12.57 25.97 3.70
CA ASP A 628 -13.55 26.84 4.34
C ASP A 628 -12.87 28.15 4.79
N ASN A 629 -13.44 29.28 4.39
CA ASN A 629 -12.86 30.62 4.61
C ASN A 629 -11.45 30.79 4.00
N PHE A 630 -11.14 30.06 2.95
CA PHE A 630 -9.85 30.16 2.26
C PHE A 630 -9.66 31.55 1.64
N THR A 631 -8.46 32.11 1.81
CA THR A 631 -8.05 33.39 1.23
C THR A 631 -6.76 33.25 0.42
N LEU A 632 -6.58 34.13 -0.56
CA LEU A 632 -5.34 34.20 -1.33
C LEU A 632 -4.16 34.71 -0.49
N ASP A 633 -4.44 35.58 0.49
CA ASP A 633 -3.44 36.07 1.42
C ASP A 633 -3.02 34.97 2.39
N VAL A 634 -1.71 34.82 2.54
CA VAL A 634 -1.13 33.86 3.49
C VAL A 634 -1.08 34.48 4.87
N VAL A 635 -1.75 33.84 5.82
CA VAL A 635 -1.64 34.23 7.24
C VAL A 635 -0.36 33.60 7.80
N PRO A 636 0.65 34.41 8.22
CA PRO A 636 1.87 33.84 8.78
C PRO A 636 1.58 32.98 10.00
N PRO A 637 2.29 31.83 10.16
CA PRO A 637 2.13 31.01 11.34
C PRO A 637 2.55 31.78 12.60
N ASP A 638 1.88 31.52 13.70
CA ASP A 638 2.16 32.14 15.00
C ASP A 638 2.48 31.09 16.07
N ASP A 639 3.04 31.56 17.20
CA ASP A 639 3.33 30.70 18.33
C ASP A 639 2.06 30.04 18.87
N ILE A 640 2.19 28.79 19.33
CA ILE A 640 1.11 28.05 19.98
C ILE A 640 1.14 28.44 21.46
N LYS A 641 0.01 28.89 22.01
CA LYS A 641 -0.11 29.27 23.41
C LYS A 641 -1.29 28.61 24.10
N GLY A 642 -1.05 28.08 25.30
CA GLY A 642 -2.08 27.51 26.14
C GLY A 642 -2.70 26.22 25.60
N ALA A 643 -1.95 25.43 24.83
CA ALA A 643 -2.43 24.18 24.26
C ALA A 643 -2.58 23.09 25.31
N TYR A 644 -3.61 22.29 25.18
CA TYR A 644 -3.78 21.05 25.95
C TYR A 644 -3.41 19.80 25.13
N VAL A 645 -3.03 18.75 25.83
CA VAL A 645 -2.77 17.45 25.24
C VAL A 645 -4.09 16.72 25.00
N LEU A 646 -4.42 16.47 23.72
CA LEU A 646 -5.59 15.66 23.37
C LEU A 646 -5.34 14.16 23.64
N VAL A 647 -4.13 13.71 23.29
CA VAL A 647 -3.70 12.32 23.34
C VAL A 647 -2.24 12.26 23.76
N MET A 648 -1.93 11.35 24.68
CA MET A 648 -0.57 10.97 25.02
C MET A 648 -0.35 9.52 24.56
N ALA A 649 0.39 9.35 23.48
CA ALA A 649 0.68 8.08 22.84
C ALA A 649 2.03 7.51 23.31
N GLY A 650 2.19 6.20 23.26
CA GLY A 650 3.45 5.52 23.53
C GLY A 650 4.34 5.38 22.29
N ASP A 651 5.24 4.40 22.36
CA ASP A 651 6.13 4.05 21.24
C ASP A 651 5.40 3.26 20.16
N SER A 652 5.88 3.35 18.93
CA SER A 652 5.43 2.54 17.77
C SER A 652 3.93 2.60 17.52
N VAL A 653 3.33 3.76 17.72
CA VAL A 653 1.93 4.00 17.37
C VAL A 653 1.81 4.07 15.87
N THR A 654 1.08 3.12 15.30
CA THR A 654 0.94 2.98 13.84
C THR A 654 -0.12 3.89 13.26
N THR A 655 -0.09 4.08 11.95
CA THR A 655 -1.16 4.76 11.23
C THR A 655 -2.52 4.06 11.35
N ASP A 656 -2.55 2.75 11.57
CA ASP A 656 -3.77 2.00 11.91
C ASP A 656 -4.33 2.35 13.29
N HIS A 657 -3.49 2.64 14.26
CA HIS A 657 -3.92 3.13 15.57
C HIS A 657 -4.51 4.54 15.47
N ILE A 658 -3.91 5.39 14.63
CA ILE A 658 -4.33 6.80 14.47
C ILE A 658 -5.59 6.87 13.61
N SER A 659 -5.65 6.14 12.49
CA SER A 659 -6.80 6.13 11.58
C SER A 659 -7.09 4.69 11.12
N PRO A 660 -8.05 4.00 11.75
CA PRO A 660 -8.38 2.62 11.41
C PRO A 660 -9.00 2.50 10.01
N ALA A 661 -8.79 1.37 9.36
CA ALA A 661 -9.34 1.04 8.04
C ALA A 661 -10.48 0.01 8.09
N GLY A 662 -10.54 -0.77 9.15
CA GLY A 662 -11.45 -1.89 9.31
C GLY A 662 -12.87 -1.52 9.72
N SER A 663 -13.53 -2.43 10.42
CA SER A 663 -14.92 -2.28 10.87
C SER A 663 -15.11 -1.11 11.83
N ILE A 664 -16.31 -0.52 11.76
CA ILE A 664 -16.72 0.60 12.61
C ILE A 664 -17.55 0.04 13.79
N HIS A 665 -17.08 0.31 15.01
CA HIS A 665 -17.81 -0.14 16.19
C HIS A 665 -19.06 0.72 16.40
N PRO A 666 -20.25 0.12 16.66
CA PRO A 666 -21.51 0.88 16.80
C PRO A 666 -21.49 1.95 17.90
N GLU A 667 -20.78 1.70 18.99
CA GLU A 667 -20.68 2.65 20.11
C GLU A 667 -19.59 3.71 19.94
N SER A 668 -18.75 3.59 18.91
CA SER A 668 -17.75 4.60 18.59
C SER A 668 -18.39 5.89 18.12
N PRO A 669 -17.67 7.04 18.19
CA PRO A 669 -18.20 8.30 17.65
C PRO A 669 -18.66 8.20 16.18
N ALA A 670 -17.90 7.47 15.35
CA ALA A 670 -18.27 7.24 13.96
C ALA A 670 -19.51 6.35 13.83
N GLY A 671 -19.63 5.29 14.64
CA GLY A 671 -20.80 4.42 14.67
C GLY A 671 -22.06 5.18 15.07
N LYS A 672 -22.00 6.00 16.12
CA LYS A 672 -23.12 6.85 16.54
C LYS A 672 -23.55 7.84 15.47
N TYR A 673 -22.59 8.49 14.81
CA TYR A 673 -22.85 9.38 13.69
C TYR A 673 -23.61 8.69 12.55
N LEU A 674 -23.23 7.47 12.20
CA LEU A 674 -23.91 6.70 11.15
C LEU A 674 -25.31 6.27 11.58
N ILE A 675 -25.51 5.83 12.82
CA ILE A 675 -26.83 5.46 13.36
C ILE A 675 -27.77 6.67 13.35
N GLU A 676 -27.31 7.83 13.80
CA GLU A 676 -28.09 9.08 13.78
C GLU A 676 -28.55 9.48 12.37
N ARG A 677 -27.82 9.04 11.34
CA ARG A 677 -28.18 9.24 9.92
C ARG A 677 -28.94 8.07 9.31
N GLY A 678 -29.44 7.16 10.13
CA GLY A 678 -30.27 6.05 9.69
C GLY A 678 -29.52 4.86 9.08
N VAL A 679 -28.19 4.81 9.19
CA VAL A 679 -27.38 3.67 8.74
C VAL A 679 -27.39 2.60 9.81
N LYS A 680 -27.84 1.38 9.47
CA LYS A 680 -27.83 0.25 10.38
C LYS A 680 -26.39 -0.26 10.61
N PRO A 681 -26.04 -0.82 11.78
CA PRO A 681 -24.75 -1.42 12.02
C PRO A 681 -24.32 -2.47 10.99
N SER A 682 -25.26 -3.25 10.46
CA SER A 682 -25.02 -4.20 9.35
C SER A 682 -24.54 -3.54 8.06
N ASP A 683 -24.84 -2.26 7.88
CA ASP A 683 -24.61 -1.49 6.66
C ASP A 683 -23.48 -0.46 6.83
N PHE A 684 -22.75 -0.53 7.95
CA PHE A 684 -21.65 0.41 8.22
C PHE A 684 -20.54 0.33 7.19
N ASN A 685 -20.35 -0.84 6.59
CA ASN A 685 -19.19 -1.11 5.75
C ASN A 685 -17.91 -0.95 6.59
N SER A 686 -16.87 -0.25 6.10
CA SER A 686 -15.62 -0.06 6.80
C SER A 686 -15.22 1.42 6.84
N TYR A 687 -14.27 1.78 7.70
CA TYR A 687 -13.61 3.09 7.64
C TYR A 687 -12.97 3.30 6.26
N GLY A 688 -12.33 2.27 5.70
CA GLY A 688 -11.70 2.34 4.37
C GLY A 688 -12.66 2.77 3.28
N SER A 689 -13.87 2.22 3.25
CA SER A 689 -14.91 2.57 2.28
C SER A 689 -15.52 3.97 2.48
N ARG A 690 -15.34 4.57 3.67
CA ARG A 690 -15.89 5.88 4.03
C ARG A 690 -14.87 7.01 4.10
N ARG A 691 -13.68 6.79 3.57
CA ARG A 691 -12.61 7.81 3.53
C ARG A 691 -12.96 9.06 2.73
N GLY A 692 -13.99 9.01 1.89
CA GLY A 692 -14.58 10.17 1.23
C GLY A 692 -15.49 11.03 2.13
N ASN A 693 -15.71 10.62 3.36
CA ASN A 693 -16.51 11.32 4.35
C ASN A 693 -15.66 11.72 5.56
N HIS A 694 -15.22 12.97 5.59
CA HIS A 694 -14.40 13.51 6.68
C HIS A 694 -15.10 13.43 8.06
N GLU A 695 -16.44 13.50 8.11
CA GLU A 695 -17.21 13.40 9.35
C GLU A 695 -17.06 12.03 10.02
N VAL A 696 -17.02 10.96 9.24
CA VAL A 696 -16.72 9.62 9.73
C VAL A 696 -15.25 9.50 10.12
N MET A 697 -14.36 9.99 9.26
CA MET A 697 -12.92 9.80 9.45
C MET A 697 -12.35 10.59 10.62
N MET A 698 -12.80 11.82 10.85
CA MET A 698 -12.36 12.58 12.02
C MET A 698 -12.87 11.97 13.34
N ARG A 699 -14.07 11.38 13.34
CA ARG A 699 -14.60 10.61 14.47
C ARG A 699 -13.88 9.30 14.69
N GLY A 700 -13.34 8.71 13.61
CA GLY A 700 -12.53 7.51 13.62
C GLY A 700 -11.06 7.73 14.04
N THR A 701 -10.62 8.98 14.11
CA THR A 701 -9.24 9.28 14.49
C THR A 701 -8.98 8.88 15.94
N PHE A 702 -7.98 8.02 16.15
CA PHE A 702 -7.68 7.31 17.40
C PHE A 702 -8.79 6.37 17.91
N ALA A 703 -9.73 5.98 17.06
CA ALA A 703 -10.80 5.06 17.45
C ALA A 703 -10.46 3.57 17.26
N ASN A 704 -9.20 3.24 17.02
CA ASN A 704 -8.76 1.86 17.01
C ASN A 704 -8.93 1.24 18.39
N VAL A 705 -9.61 0.09 18.48
CA VAL A 705 -9.91 -0.60 19.74
C VAL A 705 -8.68 -1.03 20.56
N ARG A 706 -7.50 -1.05 19.93
CA ARG A 706 -6.22 -1.37 20.58
C ARG A 706 -5.42 -0.14 20.99
N PHE A 707 -5.84 1.05 20.57
CA PHE A 707 -5.15 2.28 20.90
C PHE A 707 -5.22 2.56 22.40
N ARG A 708 -4.08 2.91 23.01
CA ARG A 708 -3.97 3.28 24.40
C ARG A 708 -3.61 4.76 24.52
N ASN A 709 -4.40 5.50 25.29
CA ASN A 709 -4.10 6.87 25.67
C ASN A 709 -3.52 6.89 27.09
N TYR A 710 -2.25 7.30 27.21
CA TYR A 710 -1.51 7.33 28.47
C TYR A 710 -1.88 8.52 29.38
N LEU A 711 -2.87 9.32 29.03
CA LEU A 711 -3.51 10.26 29.96
C LEU A 711 -4.27 9.52 31.08
N PHE A 712 -4.66 8.28 30.84
CA PHE A 712 -5.25 7.42 31.85
C PHE A 712 -4.15 6.64 32.59
N GLU A 713 -4.22 6.62 33.92
CA GLU A 713 -3.36 5.76 34.75
C GLU A 713 -3.68 4.29 34.52
N GLU A 714 -4.97 3.99 34.41
CA GLU A 714 -5.47 2.65 34.09
C GLU A 714 -5.35 2.35 32.58
N GLU A 715 -5.34 1.07 32.23
CA GLU A 715 -5.32 0.66 30.84
C GLU A 715 -6.69 0.85 30.17
N VAL A 716 -6.93 2.06 29.68
CA VAL A 716 -8.09 2.38 28.85
C VAL A 716 -7.70 2.28 27.38
N ARG A 717 -8.43 1.48 26.61
CA ARG A 717 -8.22 1.30 25.18
C ARG A 717 -9.39 1.86 24.37
N GLY A 718 -9.12 2.20 23.10
CA GLY A 718 -10.10 2.74 22.19
C GLY A 718 -10.09 4.26 22.14
N TRP A 719 -11.21 4.83 21.82
CA TRP A 719 -11.45 6.23 21.47
C TRP A 719 -11.62 7.21 22.64
N TRP A 720 -11.03 6.94 23.79
CA TRP A 720 -11.23 7.72 25.02
C TRP A 720 -10.09 8.68 25.34
N THR A 721 -10.45 9.82 25.87
CA THR A 721 -9.52 10.80 26.46
C THR A 721 -10.11 11.46 27.69
N ILE A 722 -9.33 12.34 28.30
CA ILE A 722 -9.75 13.20 29.40
C ILE A 722 -9.82 14.62 28.87
N TYR A 723 -10.98 15.27 29.04
CA TYR A 723 -11.09 16.72 28.82
C TYR A 723 -10.45 17.41 30.01
N ILE A 724 -9.21 17.85 29.87
CA ILE A 724 -8.34 18.29 30.96
C ILE A 724 -8.95 19.42 31.80
N PRO A 725 -9.60 20.47 31.21
CA PRO A 725 -10.16 21.55 32.00
C PRO A 725 -11.16 21.16 33.08
N THR A 726 -11.87 20.05 32.90
CA THR A 726 -12.86 19.52 33.86
C THR A 726 -12.49 18.18 34.44
N GLY A 727 -11.49 17.49 33.89
CA GLY A 727 -11.14 16.12 34.28
C GLY A 727 -12.12 15.05 33.80
N GLU A 728 -13.09 15.39 32.97
CA GLU A 728 -14.14 14.48 32.48
C GLU A 728 -13.62 13.54 31.40
N LYS A 729 -13.90 12.25 31.54
CA LYS A 729 -13.67 11.25 30.52
C LYS A 729 -14.71 11.36 29.41
N MET A 730 -14.27 11.47 28.17
CA MET A 730 -15.15 11.50 27.01
C MET A 730 -14.44 10.92 25.78
N SER A 731 -15.15 10.81 24.66
CA SER A 731 -14.51 10.41 23.41
C SER A 731 -13.48 11.46 22.96
N ILE A 732 -12.43 11.01 22.26
CA ILE A 732 -11.42 11.92 21.69
C ILE A 732 -12.08 12.93 20.77
N TYR A 733 -13.03 12.49 19.93
CA TYR A 733 -13.79 13.39 19.08
C TYR A 733 -14.56 14.46 19.84
N ASP A 734 -15.34 14.06 20.84
CA ASP A 734 -16.15 15.00 21.63
C ASP A 734 -15.29 16.00 22.40
N ALA A 735 -14.18 15.52 22.98
CA ALA A 735 -13.21 16.40 23.64
C ALA A 735 -12.59 17.41 22.66
N ALA A 736 -12.17 16.94 21.49
CA ALA A 736 -11.59 17.82 20.45
C ALA A 736 -12.58 18.90 20.01
N MET A 737 -13.85 18.55 19.81
CA MET A 737 -14.87 19.54 19.43
C MET A 737 -15.13 20.55 20.55
N ARG A 738 -15.14 20.11 21.80
CA ARG A 738 -15.31 20.99 22.96
C ARG A 738 -14.12 21.95 23.12
N TYR A 739 -12.88 21.51 22.91
CA TYR A 739 -11.72 22.37 22.85
C TYR A 739 -11.83 23.41 21.71
N LYS A 740 -12.27 22.93 20.53
CA LYS A 740 -12.44 23.80 19.36
C LYS A 740 -13.48 24.90 19.59
N GLU A 741 -14.62 24.59 20.20
CA GLU A 741 -15.67 25.53 20.55
C GLU A 741 -15.16 26.62 21.53
N ASN A 742 -14.22 26.26 22.40
CA ASN A 742 -13.60 27.19 23.36
C ASN A 742 -12.34 27.88 22.81
N GLY A 743 -12.00 27.69 21.54
CA GLY A 743 -10.83 28.28 20.90
C GLY A 743 -9.48 27.84 21.47
N ILE A 744 -9.43 26.63 22.05
CA ILE A 744 -8.24 26.10 22.72
C ILE A 744 -7.46 25.23 21.72
N PRO A 745 -6.16 25.55 21.48
CA PRO A 745 -5.32 24.71 20.61
C PRO A 745 -4.96 23.38 21.29
N LEU A 746 -4.69 22.37 20.49
CA LEU A 746 -4.34 21.03 20.93
C LEU A 746 -2.96 20.62 20.44
N ILE A 747 -2.30 19.77 21.23
CA ILE A 747 -1.10 19.04 20.86
C ILE A 747 -1.25 17.56 21.17
N ILE A 748 -0.38 16.75 20.59
CA ILE A 748 -0.21 15.33 20.89
C ILE A 748 1.21 15.12 21.41
N LEU A 749 1.35 14.33 22.48
CA LEU A 749 2.63 13.81 22.95
C LEU A 749 2.76 12.36 22.51
N ALA A 750 3.92 11.96 21.98
CA ALA A 750 4.17 10.60 21.52
C ALA A 750 5.61 10.14 21.83
N GLY A 751 5.84 8.85 21.73
CA GLY A 751 7.13 8.22 21.88
C GLY A 751 7.89 8.07 20.58
N LYS A 752 8.59 6.92 20.42
CA LYS A 752 9.38 6.57 19.25
C LYS A 752 8.53 6.08 18.10
N GLU A 753 9.01 6.31 16.87
CA GLU A 753 8.45 5.77 15.63
C GLU A 753 6.95 6.10 15.46
N TYR A 754 6.57 7.34 15.79
CA TYR A 754 5.18 7.77 15.66
C TYR A 754 4.73 7.78 14.20
N GLY A 755 3.63 7.08 13.92
CA GLY A 755 3.04 6.97 12.58
C GLY A 755 3.63 5.87 11.70
N SER A 756 4.26 4.85 12.29
CA SER A 756 4.74 3.68 11.57
C SER A 756 3.60 2.89 10.90
N GLY A 757 3.94 2.07 9.91
CA GLY A 757 2.98 1.23 9.19
C GLY A 757 2.69 1.73 7.78
N SER A 758 1.47 1.51 7.28
CA SER A 758 1.09 1.91 5.92
C SER A 758 0.97 3.43 5.78
N SER A 759 1.25 3.92 4.57
CA SER A 759 1.06 5.33 4.22
C SER A 759 -0.43 5.68 4.24
N ARG A 760 -0.86 6.38 5.28
CA ARG A 760 -2.26 6.73 5.49
C ARG A 760 -2.40 8.21 5.80
N ASP A 761 -2.84 8.97 4.80
CA ASP A 761 -3.02 10.42 4.90
C ASP A 761 -4.09 10.81 5.93
N TRP A 762 -5.13 9.99 6.11
CA TRP A 762 -6.15 10.24 7.13
C TRP A 762 -5.62 10.25 8.56
N ALA A 763 -4.49 9.61 8.83
CA ALA A 763 -3.84 9.76 10.13
C ALA A 763 -3.43 11.23 10.39
N ALA A 764 -3.03 11.97 9.36
CA ALA A 764 -2.73 13.39 9.44
C ALA A 764 -3.97 14.28 9.23
N LYS A 765 -4.82 13.96 8.26
CA LYS A 765 -6.07 14.71 8.00
C LYS A 765 -6.98 14.72 9.24
N GLY A 766 -7.21 13.55 9.83
CA GLY A 766 -8.01 13.44 11.05
C GLY A 766 -7.41 14.20 12.22
N THR A 767 -6.11 14.11 12.40
CA THR A 767 -5.38 14.87 13.44
C THR A 767 -5.58 16.38 13.25
N ALA A 768 -5.42 16.90 12.02
CA ALA A 768 -5.64 18.31 11.70
C ALA A 768 -7.11 18.75 11.95
N LEU A 769 -8.07 17.95 11.52
CA LEU A 769 -9.49 18.24 11.67
C LEU A 769 -9.95 18.27 13.14
N LEU A 770 -9.30 17.50 14.01
CA LEU A 770 -9.54 17.54 15.45
C LEU A 770 -8.99 18.81 16.13
N GLY A 771 -8.25 19.64 15.41
CA GLY A 771 -7.70 20.90 15.95
C GLY A 771 -6.30 20.76 16.55
N VAL A 772 -5.60 19.66 16.29
CA VAL A 772 -4.21 19.47 16.71
C VAL A 772 -3.29 20.36 15.87
N LYS A 773 -2.48 21.17 16.54
CA LYS A 773 -1.54 22.11 15.91
C LYS A 773 -0.12 21.56 15.78
N ALA A 774 0.27 20.71 16.72
CA ALA A 774 1.60 20.11 16.75
C ALA A 774 1.57 18.72 17.38
N VAL A 775 2.51 17.90 16.97
CA VAL A 775 2.80 16.59 17.59
C VAL A 775 4.24 16.63 18.08
N ILE A 776 4.45 16.35 19.37
CA ILE A 776 5.79 16.29 19.97
C ILE A 776 6.09 14.82 20.22
N ALA A 777 7.06 14.25 19.51
CA ALA A 777 7.44 12.84 19.57
C ALA A 777 8.96 12.66 19.73
N GLU A 778 9.37 11.49 20.20
CA GLU A 778 10.80 11.14 20.24
C GLU A 778 11.36 10.91 18.83
N SER A 779 10.57 10.30 17.95
CA SER A 779 10.87 10.16 16.53
C SER A 779 9.60 9.94 15.71
N PHE A 780 9.68 10.25 14.42
CA PHE A 780 8.58 10.09 13.47
C PHE A 780 8.94 9.08 12.39
N GLU A 781 7.96 8.32 11.95
CA GLU A 781 8.04 7.66 10.66
C GLU A 781 7.94 8.73 9.55
N ARG A 782 8.77 8.57 8.51
CA ARG A 782 8.99 9.58 7.46
C ARG A 782 7.71 10.02 6.76
N ILE A 783 6.89 9.06 6.30
CA ILE A 783 5.70 9.34 5.52
C ILE A 783 4.66 10.09 6.36
N HIS A 784 4.44 9.65 7.60
CA HIS A 784 3.50 10.29 8.49
C HIS A 784 3.94 11.72 8.86
N ARG A 785 5.23 11.93 9.10
CA ARG A 785 5.82 13.25 9.30
C ARG A 785 5.50 14.18 8.12
N SER A 786 5.76 13.75 6.89
CA SER A 786 5.42 14.49 5.68
C SER A 786 3.93 14.80 5.57
N ASN A 787 3.07 13.82 5.87
CA ASN A 787 1.62 14.01 5.84
C ASN A 787 1.14 15.03 6.88
N LEU A 788 1.72 15.04 8.07
CA LEU A 788 1.44 16.06 9.09
C LEU A 788 1.77 17.47 8.55
N VAL A 789 2.95 17.65 7.96
CA VAL A 789 3.34 18.91 7.32
C VAL A 789 2.37 19.28 6.20
N GLY A 790 2.00 18.31 5.38
CA GLY A 790 1.03 18.48 4.29
C GLY A 790 -0.35 18.94 4.74
N MET A 791 -0.71 18.67 5.98
CA MET A 791 -1.96 19.14 6.62
C MET A 791 -1.79 20.35 7.53
N GLY A 792 -0.62 20.98 7.56
CA GLY A 792 -0.35 22.14 8.40
C GLY A 792 -0.20 21.83 9.89
N VAL A 793 0.06 20.57 10.25
CA VAL A 793 0.37 20.14 11.62
C VAL A 793 1.88 20.09 11.79
N LEU A 794 2.40 20.75 12.82
CA LEU A 794 3.84 20.88 13.05
C LEU A 794 4.41 19.64 13.75
N PRO A 795 5.28 18.85 13.10
CA PRO A 795 5.98 17.76 13.78
C PRO A 795 7.17 18.32 14.57
N LEU A 796 7.21 18.05 15.85
CA LEU A 796 8.24 18.47 16.78
C LEU A 796 8.92 17.27 17.41
N GLN A 797 10.24 17.23 17.36
CA GLN A 797 11.02 16.12 17.90
C GLN A 797 11.72 16.53 19.17
N PHE A 798 11.58 15.72 20.21
CA PHE A 798 12.41 15.86 21.42
C PHE A 798 13.89 15.78 21.06
N LYS A 799 14.72 16.54 21.77
CA LYS A 799 16.16 16.40 21.68
C LYS A 799 16.63 15.06 22.25
N ASP A 800 17.80 14.60 21.81
CA ASP A 800 18.34 13.32 22.20
C ASP A 800 18.35 13.12 23.74
N GLY A 801 17.82 11.97 24.15
CA GLY A 801 17.70 11.61 25.57
C GLY A 801 16.51 12.26 26.29
N GLN A 802 15.74 13.12 25.63
CA GLN A 802 14.55 13.72 26.21
C GLN A 802 13.27 13.05 25.71
N ASN A 803 12.34 12.85 26.61
CA ASN A 803 11.01 12.31 26.36
C ASN A 803 10.05 12.72 27.48
N VAL A 804 8.82 12.26 27.37
CA VAL A 804 7.79 12.55 28.40
C VAL A 804 8.25 12.11 29.80
N LYS A 805 8.90 10.96 29.93
CA LYS A 805 9.38 10.44 31.23
C LYS A 805 10.55 11.25 31.78
N SER A 806 11.58 11.48 30.96
CA SER A 806 12.78 12.20 31.40
C SER A 806 12.48 13.64 31.81
N LEU A 807 11.50 14.28 31.14
CA LEU A 807 11.02 15.63 31.45
C LEU A 807 9.92 15.63 32.52
N LYS A 808 9.51 14.48 33.00
CA LYS A 808 8.44 14.32 34.01
C LYS A 808 7.13 15.03 33.61
N LEU A 809 6.79 14.93 32.34
CA LEU A 809 5.51 15.43 31.81
C LEU A 809 4.39 14.44 32.14
N THR A 810 3.26 14.96 32.58
CA THR A 810 2.08 14.16 32.92
C THR A 810 1.04 14.13 31.80
N GLY A 811 1.14 15.06 30.85
CA GLY A 811 0.14 15.30 29.83
C GLY A 811 -0.99 16.24 30.24
N PHE A 812 -1.05 16.65 31.51
CA PHE A 812 -2.08 17.56 32.04
C PHE A 812 -1.64 19.02 32.05
N GLU A 813 -0.41 19.29 31.67
CA GLU A 813 0.13 20.65 31.55
C GLU A 813 -0.52 21.42 30.39
N ARG A 814 -0.42 22.74 30.44
CA ARG A 814 -0.68 23.66 29.32
C ARG A 814 0.64 23.98 28.64
N TYR A 815 0.63 23.95 27.34
CA TYR A 815 1.84 24.05 26.53
C TYR A 815 1.88 25.32 25.70
N ASP A 816 3.02 26.01 25.75
CA ASP A 816 3.39 27.07 24.81
C ASP A 816 4.53 26.55 23.92
N VAL A 817 4.40 26.75 22.61
CA VAL A 817 5.47 26.49 21.65
C VAL A 817 5.86 27.82 21.01
N LEU A 818 7.10 28.25 21.25
CA LEU A 818 7.57 29.59 20.89
C LEU A 818 8.62 29.55 19.79
N GLY A 819 8.64 30.54 18.92
CA GLY A 819 9.60 30.73 17.85
C GLY A 819 9.11 30.23 16.47
N ILE A 820 7.79 30.08 16.29
CA ILE A 820 7.18 29.60 15.04
C ILE A 820 7.14 30.72 13.97
N ARG A 821 7.02 31.98 14.31
CA ARG A 821 6.84 33.08 13.37
C ARG A 821 7.89 33.15 12.26
N ASP A 822 9.14 32.95 12.60
CA ASP A 822 10.29 32.97 11.69
C ASP A 822 10.86 31.58 11.45
N ILE A 823 9.97 30.59 11.28
CA ILE A 823 10.33 29.19 11.13
C ILE A 823 11.17 28.94 9.86
N HIS A 824 12.18 28.13 9.99
CA HIS A 824 13.05 27.65 8.93
C HIS A 824 13.34 26.15 9.09
N PRO A 825 13.94 25.47 8.11
CA PRO A 825 14.19 24.05 8.21
C PRO A 825 14.94 23.67 9.50
N ARG A 826 14.39 22.66 10.20
CA ARG A 826 14.96 22.07 11.42
C ARG A 826 15.24 23.05 12.55
N LYS A 827 14.51 24.16 12.61
CA LYS A 827 14.65 25.16 13.67
C LYS A 827 14.41 24.54 15.04
N THR A 828 15.25 24.92 16.00
CA THR A 828 15.00 24.62 17.41
C THR A 828 13.97 25.59 17.98
N LEU A 829 12.89 25.04 18.55
CA LEU A 829 11.81 25.77 19.18
C LEU A 829 11.83 25.55 20.69
N LYS A 830 11.37 26.53 21.44
CA LYS A 830 11.21 26.46 22.90
C LYS A 830 9.80 26.02 23.26
N VAL A 831 9.68 25.00 24.11
CA VAL A 831 8.42 24.55 24.68
C VAL A 831 8.38 24.86 26.18
N ILE A 832 7.28 25.39 26.66
CA ILE A 832 7.03 25.63 28.08
C ILE A 832 5.77 24.87 28.48
N ALA A 833 5.92 23.92 29.37
CA ALA A 833 4.83 23.17 29.96
C ALA A 833 4.47 23.78 31.34
N HIS A 834 3.29 24.32 31.46
CA HIS A 834 2.79 24.96 32.68
C HIS A 834 1.96 24.00 33.48
N LYS A 835 2.36 23.71 34.72
CA LYS A 835 1.59 22.88 35.66
C LYS A 835 0.63 23.74 36.48
N ASP A 836 -0.43 23.15 36.96
CA ASP A 836 -1.45 23.82 37.77
C ASP A 836 -0.92 24.37 39.12
N ASN A 837 0.17 23.76 39.61
CA ASN A 837 0.85 24.25 40.85
C ASN A 837 1.78 25.45 40.63
N GLY A 838 1.84 25.98 39.41
CA GLY A 838 2.71 27.08 39.02
C GLY A 838 4.13 26.71 38.61
N GLU A 839 4.50 25.42 38.69
CA GLU A 839 5.77 24.97 38.16
C GLU A 839 5.78 25.01 36.62
N ARG A 840 6.97 25.19 36.04
CA ARG A 840 7.19 25.21 34.59
C ARG A 840 8.28 24.20 34.24
N VAL A 841 8.04 23.46 33.18
CA VAL A 841 9.08 22.63 32.55
C VAL A 841 9.40 23.27 31.21
N GLU A 842 10.64 23.73 31.06
CA GLU A 842 11.12 24.33 29.81
C GLU A 842 12.05 23.34 29.11
N PHE A 843 11.82 23.12 27.83
CA PHE A 843 12.67 22.24 27.01
C PHE A 843 12.67 22.71 25.55
N GLU A 844 13.60 22.19 24.77
CA GLU A 844 13.72 22.51 23.36
C GLU A 844 13.32 21.30 22.51
N VAL A 845 12.75 21.59 21.36
CA VAL A 845 12.37 20.61 20.34
C VAL A 845 12.88 21.04 18.98
N ILE A 846 13.02 20.10 18.06
CA ILE A 846 13.41 20.36 16.68
C ILE A 846 12.13 20.35 15.82
N ALA A 847 11.88 21.44 15.10
CA ALA A 847 10.81 21.46 14.11
C ALA A 847 11.20 20.59 12.90
N ARG A 848 10.49 19.50 12.69
CA ARG A 848 10.74 18.53 11.62
C ARG A 848 10.09 18.97 10.31
N LEU A 849 10.37 20.21 9.93
CA LEU A 849 10.25 20.73 8.58
C LEU A 849 11.66 20.62 7.99
N ASP A 850 11.90 19.59 7.21
CA ASP A 850 13.26 19.19 6.86
C ASP A 850 13.79 19.95 5.63
N THR A 851 12.90 20.62 4.87
CA THR A 851 13.24 21.36 3.65
C THR A 851 12.60 22.73 3.57
N PRO A 852 13.15 23.65 2.73
CA PRO A 852 12.51 24.95 2.47
C PRO A 852 11.08 24.83 1.90
N VAL A 853 10.82 23.82 1.09
CA VAL A 853 9.49 23.61 0.49
C VAL A 853 8.47 23.19 1.55
N GLU A 854 8.85 22.30 2.48
CA GLU A 854 7.99 21.93 3.61
C GLU A 854 7.66 23.11 4.51
N VAL A 855 8.60 24.06 4.69
CA VAL A 855 8.35 25.32 5.38
C VAL A 855 7.27 26.13 4.67
N GLU A 856 7.34 26.20 3.33
CA GLU A 856 6.30 26.90 2.54
C GLU A 856 4.94 26.17 2.64
N TYR A 857 4.88 24.87 2.60
CA TYR A 857 3.64 24.13 2.83
C TYR A 857 3.04 24.45 4.20
N PHE A 858 3.85 24.42 5.24
CA PHE A 858 3.41 24.75 6.59
C PHE A 858 2.89 26.18 6.70
N LYS A 859 3.62 27.15 6.16
CA LYS A 859 3.21 28.59 6.16
C LYS A 859 1.87 28.83 5.47
N HIS A 860 1.57 28.06 4.43
CA HIS A 860 0.31 28.14 3.70
C HIS A 860 -0.85 27.39 4.36
N GLY A 861 -0.61 26.70 5.47
CA GLY A 861 -1.60 25.88 6.16
C GLY A 861 -1.75 24.46 5.60
N GLY A 862 -0.84 24.05 4.73
CA GLY A 862 -0.78 22.73 4.12
C GLY A 862 -0.45 22.79 2.63
N ILE A 863 -0.26 21.60 2.05
CA ILE A 863 0.16 21.47 0.65
C ILE A 863 -0.96 21.85 -0.34
N LEU A 864 -2.22 21.48 -0.08
CA LEU A 864 -3.33 21.80 -0.97
C LEU A 864 -3.63 23.30 -1.01
N PRO A 865 -3.70 24.03 0.11
CA PRO A 865 -3.79 25.49 0.10
C PRO A 865 -2.63 26.19 -0.61
N TYR A 866 -1.40 25.67 -0.43
CA TYR A 866 -0.23 26.16 -1.16
C TYR A 866 -0.40 26.01 -2.67
N VAL A 867 -0.73 24.80 -3.13
CA VAL A 867 -0.89 24.49 -4.55
C VAL A 867 -2.05 25.29 -5.17
N LEU A 868 -3.19 25.41 -4.48
CA LEU A 868 -4.33 26.17 -4.96
C LEU A 868 -3.96 27.64 -5.22
N ARG A 869 -3.21 28.28 -4.31
CA ARG A 869 -2.70 29.65 -4.51
C ARG A 869 -1.79 29.75 -5.72
N LYS A 870 -0.90 28.79 -5.89
CA LYS A 870 0.01 28.73 -7.05
C LYS A 870 -0.73 28.60 -8.38
N ILE A 871 -1.72 27.71 -8.44
CA ILE A 871 -2.56 27.51 -9.64
C ILE A 871 -3.37 28.80 -9.92
N TYR A 872 -3.99 29.37 -8.90
CA TYR A 872 -4.78 30.62 -9.06
C TYR A 872 -3.93 31.77 -9.61
N ASN A 873 -2.73 31.94 -9.11
CA ASN A 873 -1.79 32.97 -9.56
C ASN A 873 -1.13 32.67 -10.92
N GLY A 874 -1.35 31.48 -11.50
CA GLY A 874 -0.73 31.10 -12.76
C GLY A 874 0.76 30.75 -12.66
N GLU A 875 1.21 30.32 -11.47
CA GLU A 875 2.60 29.95 -11.24
C GLU A 875 2.86 28.45 -11.57
N ILE A 876 1.80 27.66 -11.65
CA ILE A 876 1.79 26.27 -12.10
C ILE A 876 0.53 25.97 -12.90
#